data_1de3ce5926a3956b9f48e626a7400380
#
_entry.id   1de3ce5926a3956b9f48e626a7400380
#
_cell.length_a   1.000
_cell.length_b   1.000
_cell.length_c   1.000
_cell.angle_alpha   90.00
_cell.angle_beta   90.00
_cell.angle_gamma   90.00
#
_symmetry.space_group_name_H-M   'P 1'
#
loop_
_entity.id
_entity.type
_entity.pdbx_description
1 polymer ?
#
loop_
_entity_poly.entity_id
_entity_poly.type
_entity_poly.pdbx_seq_one_letter_code
_entity_poly.pdbx_strand_id
1 'polypeptide(L)'
;MYFLLASLALLAVVILVRRAGNRRRVASMPAPATSPAPTQPSVYATIQPLMEGFNAFSHPAEMAAHPAMIATVDLFHESACPDEQLLYFAYGDHPGLRCAAFLAMARRGTAFTAIDRVVADVATLPSWFLYFALQAVAACVPADQPVVGNLLVNISVDAGGRAWAGNSLGVELLRAFVIDRVRAGEPTGFTPGQRLIIDRNDADFDLVRLLERLGSDVTSDWAASLRSAAAVLDEPSGPDHAGEADRSRQALAELGRIWDRSPSTPGRRLLETPAQLAMVDRLQRSLEADPARPCLLVGEPGVGKRAVFEALARRLLARRWTILEAGHTDIIANQKYVGEMEGRLQIYVRELRRPQRLWFIPELGALRTTGSHEQKRTGALHLLLPHFEAGELRVVGTLTPSAWETLQQSVPGARALFEVINIEPMGTNESLGLARACLADGVKPDGPKPADERVIDEALLLARQFLSDRAAPGNLLQLLDQTRRRVAHAGTRPTFDRTDLIATLAEMTGLPPSFLDDRQSYDLQAVRDFFRERILGQDEAGECLVQRIAMMKAGLGDPSRPQGVFLFAGPTGTGKTEIAKVLAEFLFGSAERLIRVDMSEFNERGAAARLLRATSPLTDSGGGSLVSQVRQRPFSVVLLDEFEKGASDVWDLFLQVADDGRLTDDHGETVDFRHTIIILTSNLGARLPTGSGVGFGRGAETFRPQDVETAIDRAFRKEFINRLDRVVVCRPFTREAMRELLRLEIAKAERRRGLRHRDWATIWDDSAVDFLLERGFTVDLGARPLRRAVERYLLEPLATIIAQGRNPDGDQFL
;
A
#
# COMPACT_ATOMS: atom_id res chain seq x y z
N MET A 1 -6.61 22.23 -21.72
CA MET A 1 -7.70 21.24 -21.58
C MET A 1 -7.89 20.41 -22.86
N TYR A 2 -7.97 21.01 -24.07
CA TYR A 2 -8.11 20.25 -25.32
C TYR A 2 -6.91 19.36 -25.68
N PHE A 3 -5.68 19.78 -25.38
CA PHE A 3 -4.47 18.97 -25.63
C PHE A 3 -4.35 17.74 -24.71
N LEU A 4 -4.81 17.85 -23.48
CA LEU A 4 -4.80 16.71 -22.52
C LEU A 4 -5.84 15.65 -22.90
N LEU A 5 -7.01 16.08 -23.37
CA LEU A 5 -8.06 15.18 -23.87
C LEU A 5 -7.65 14.48 -25.19
N ALA A 6 -6.95 15.18 -26.07
CA ALA A 6 -6.43 14.58 -27.29
C ALA A 6 -5.31 13.56 -27.02
N SER A 7 -4.41 13.83 -26.05
CA SER A 7 -3.36 12.89 -25.63
C SER A 7 -3.93 11.65 -24.93
N LEU A 8 -4.97 11.81 -24.10
CA LEU A 8 -5.66 10.68 -23.46
C LEU A 8 -6.46 9.86 -24.48
N ALA A 9 -7.07 10.49 -25.47
CA ALA A 9 -7.74 9.79 -26.56
C ALA A 9 -6.75 9.01 -27.44
N LEU A 10 -5.58 9.58 -27.72
CA LEU A 10 -4.53 8.89 -28.48
C LEU A 10 -3.94 7.71 -27.70
N LEU A 11 -3.73 7.87 -26.39
CA LEU A 11 -3.27 6.81 -25.50
C LEU A 11 -4.32 5.69 -25.39
N ALA A 12 -5.60 6.03 -25.29
CA ALA A 12 -6.70 5.07 -25.29
C ALA A 12 -6.79 4.31 -26.64
N VAL A 13 -6.56 4.99 -27.76
CA VAL A 13 -6.52 4.36 -29.09
C VAL A 13 -5.30 3.45 -29.22
N VAL A 14 -4.12 3.83 -28.72
CA VAL A 14 -2.92 2.97 -28.73
C VAL A 14 -3.10 1.75 -27.84
N ILE A 15 -3.74 1.91 -26.67
CA ILE A 15 -4.07 0.79 -25.77
C ILE A 15 -5.13 -0.11 -26.40
N LEU A 16 -6.13 0.46 -27.07
CA LEU A 16 -7.16 -0.30 -27.79
C LEU A 16 -6.60 -1.03 -29.01
N VAL A 17 -5.68 -0.41 -29.76
CA VAL A 17 -5.01 -1.04 -30.91
C VAL A 17 -4.06 -2.15 -30.44
N ARG A 18 -3.30 -1.97 -29.35
CA ARG A 18 -2.50 -3.06 -28.73
C ARG A 18 -3.38 -4.19 -28.18
N ARG A 19 -4.49 -3.86 -27.49
CA ARG A 19 -5.47 -4.88 -27.04
C ARG A 19 -6.20 -5.54 -28.21
N ALA A 20 -6.49 -4.82 -29.29
CA ALA A 20 -7.10 -5.37 -30.49
C ALA A 20 -6.08 -6.19 -31.30
N GLY A 21 -4.80 -5.83 -31.33
CA GLY A 21 -3.73 -6.63 -31.92
C GLY A 21 -3.54 -7.97 -31.23
N ASN A 22 -3.52 -7.99 -29.88
CA ASN A 22 -3.48 -9.24 -29.12
C ASN A 22 -4.81 -10.02 -29.21
N ARG A 23 -5.97 -9.34 -29.21
CA ARG A 23 -7.26 -10.01 -29.42
C ARG A 23 -7.45 -10.50 -30.86
N ARG A 24 -6.88 -9.84 -31.86
CA ARG A 24 -6.94 -10.35 -33.25
C ARG A 24 -6.08 -11.57 -33.46
N ARG A 25 -4.94 -11.75 -32.76
CA ARG A 25 -4.19 -13.02 -32.78
C ARG A 25 -4.94 -14.18 -32.11
N VAL A 26 -5.77 -13.91 -31.09
CA VAL A 26 -6.62 -14.92 -30.43
C VAL A 26 -7.99 -15.05 -31.13
N ALA A 27 -8.53 -13.97 -31.71
CA ALA A 27 -9.86 -13.97 -32.34
C ALA A 27 -9.87 -14.51 -33.80
N SER A 28 -8.70 -14.86 -34.37
CA SER A 28 -8.64 -15.56 -35.68
C SER A 28 -8.77 -17.08 -35.56
N MET A 29 -8.94 -17.61 -34.35
CA MET A 29 -9.29 -19.03 -34.16
C MET A 29 -10.82 -19.14 -34.09
N PRO A 30 -11.47 -19.92 -34.93
CA PRO A 30 -12.92 -20.17 -34.84
C PRO A 30 -13.22 -20.83 -33.49
N ALA A 31 -14.25 -20.33 -32.79
CA ALA A 31 -14.75 -20.99 -31.61
C ALA A 31 -15.09 -22.45 -31.97
N PRO A 32 -14.67 -23.43 -31.17
CA PRO A 32 -14.99 -24.83 -31.44
C PRO A 32 -16.51 -24.99 -31.54
N ALA A 33 -16.98 -25.62 -32.61
CA ALA A 33 -18.36 -25.98 -32.80
C ALA A 33 -18.86 -26.74 -31.56
N THR A 34 -20.04 -26.38 -31.08
CA THR A 34 -20.69 -26.98 -29.92
C THR A 34 -20.65 -28.51 -29.98
N SER A 35 -19.93 -29.11 -29.06
CA SER A 35 -19.89 -30.56 -28.84
C SER A 35 -21.03 -31.03 -27.99
N PRO A 36 -21.47 -32.29 -28.16
CA PRO A 36 -22.45 -32.91 -27.29
C PRO A 36 -21.84 -33.16 -25.90
N ALA A 37 -22.50 -32.77 -24.86
CA ALA A 37 -22.26 -33.24 -23.51
C ALA A 37 -22.56 -34.76 -23.43
N PRO A 38 -22.08 -35.52 -22.50
CA PRO A 38 -21.46 -35.30 -21.23
C PRO A 38 -20.68 -36.50 -20.65
N THR A 39 -20.35 -36.46 -19.40
CA THR A 39 -19.81 -37.49 -18.45
C THR A 39 -18.29 -37.63 -18.32
N GLN A 40 -17.47 -36.90 -19.04
CA GLN A 40 -16.04 -36.78 -18.71
C GLN A 40 -15.81 -35.59 -17.80
N PRO A 41 -14.97 -35.71 -16.74
CA PRO A 41 -14.61 -34.58 -15.91
C PRO A 41 -14.04 -33.47 -16.81
N SER A 42 -14.47 -32.24 -16.59
CA SER A 42 -13.98 -31.09 -17.34
C SER A 42 -12.48 -31.00 -17.17
N VAL A 43 -11.74 -30.72 -18.23
CA VAL A 43 -10.27 -30.57 -18.21
C VAL A 43 -9.84 -29.59 -17.15
N TYR A 44 -10.64 -28.55 -16.90
CA TYR A 44 -10.45 -27.57 -15.85
C TYR A 44 -10.57 -28.18 -14.44
N ALA A 45 -11.54 -29.04 -14.20
CA ALA A 45 -11.71 -29.70 -12.90
C ALA A 45 -10.59 -30.68 -12.60
N THR A 46 -10.05 -31.36 -13.62
CA THR A 46 -8.95 -32.31 -13.47
C THR A 46 -7.63 -31.63 -13.14
N ILE A 47 -7.35 -30.44 -13.71
CA ILE A 47 -6.11 -29.69 -13.45
C ILE A 47 -6.17 -28.87 -12.17
N GLN A 48 -7.33 -28.61 -11.58
CA GLN A 48 -7.53 -27.77 -10.43
C GLN A 48 -6.65 -28.15 -9.20
N PRO A 49 -6.50 -29.44 -8.81
CA PRO A 49 -5.65 -29.82 -7.69
C PRO A 49 -4.17 -29.43 -7.86
N LEU A 50 -3.70 -29.37 -9.09
CA LEU A 50 -2.34 -28.90 -9.40
C LEU A 50 -2.23 -27.40 -9.19
N MET A 51 -3.28 -26.63 -9.46
CA MET A 51 -3.28 -25.18 -9.33
C MET A 51 -3.26 -24.74 -7.86
N GLU A 52 -3.87 -25.49 -6.96
CA GLU A 52 -3.84 -25.24 -5.51
C GLU A 52 -2.43 -25.35 -4.93
N GLY A 53 -1.56 -26.17 -5.54
CA GLY A 53 -0.16 -26.37 -5.18
C GLY A 53 0.85 -25.75 -6.16
N PHE A 54 0.42 -24.94 -7.13
CA PHE A 54 1.27 -24.47 -8.24
C PHE A 54 2.57 -23.79 -7.79
N ASN A 55 2.51 -22.99 -6.72
CA ASN A 55 3.67 -22.27 -6.19
C ASN A 55 4.62 -23.14 -5.34
N ALA A 56 4.28 -24.41 -5.10
CA ALA A 56 5.12 -25.32 -4.31
C ALA A 56 6.20 -26.04 -5.15
N PHE A 57 6.08 -26.00 -6.48
CA PHE A 57 7.05 -26.66 -7.36
C PHE A 57 8.32 -25.84 -7.49
N SER A 58 9.46 -26.47 -7.30
CA SER A 58 10.78 -25.85 -7.46
C SER A 58 11.30 -25.94 -8.89
N HIS A 59 10.84 -26.93 -9.65
CA HIS A 59 11.23 -27.16 -11.04
C HIS A 59 10.05 -27.66 -11.88
N PRO A 60 9.94 -27.28 -13.19
CA PRO A 60 8.86 -27.72 -14.08
C PRO A 60 8.70 -29.23 -14.19
N ALA A 61 9.79 -29.99 -14.04
CA ALA A 61 9.77 -31.45 -14.08
C ALA A 61 8.95 -32.09 -12.95
N GLU A 62 8.95 -31.48 -11.77
CA GLU A 62 8.12 -31.95 -10.64
C GLU A 62 6.62 -31.78 -10.98
N MET A 63 6.28 -30.67 -11.60
CA MET A 63 4.93 -30.39 -12.04
C MET A 63 4.49 -31.36 -13.16
N ALA A 64 5.39 -31.72 -14.08
CA ALA A 64 5.09 -32.71 -15.14
C ALA A 64 4.75 -34.07 -14.58
N ALA A 65 5.37 -34.46 -13.44
CA ALA A 65 5.15 -35.71 -12.76
C ALA A 65 3.89 -35.74 -11.85
N HIS A 66 3.22 -34.61 -11.67
CA HIS A 66 2.08 -34.52 -10.77
C HIS A 66 0.86 -35.31 -11.32
N PRO A 67 0.14 -36.07 -10.46
CA PRO A 67 -0.98 -36.92 -10.91
C PRO A 67 -2.07 -36.17 -11.69
N ALA A 68 -2.43 -34.94 -11.28
CA ALA A 68 -3.42 -34.13 -11.98
C ALA A 68 -2.92 -33.67 -13.36
N MET A 69 -1.62 -33.44 -13.54
CA MET A 69 -1.02 -33.13 -14.84
C MET A 69 -1.13 -34.34 -15.77
N ILE A 70 -0.73 -35.50 -15.30
CA ILE A 70 -0.78 -36.76 -16.07
C ILE A 70 -2.24 -37.06 -16.48
N ALA A 71 -3.18 -36.99 -15.54
CA ALA A 71 -4.61 -37.20 -15.82
C ALA A 71 -5.17 -36.21 -16.84
N THR A 72 -4.71 -34.95 -16.80
CA THR A 72 -5.13 -33.93 -17.79
C THR A 72 -4.56 -34.22 -19.18
N VAL A 73 -3.32 -34.66 -19.27
CA VAL A 73 -2.69 -35.08 -20.53
C VAL A 73 -3.40 -36.32 -21.10
N ASP A 74 -3.77 -37.29 -20.23
CA ASP A 74 -4.55 -38.46 -20.62
C ASP A 74 -5.90 -38.08 -21.20
N LEU A 75 -6.62 -37.13 -20.57
CA LEU A 75 -7.89 -36.61 -21.10
C LEU A 75 -7.73 -35.96 -22.49
N PHE A 76 -6.66 -35.20 -22.72
CA PHE A 76 -6.38 -34.64 -24.05
C PHE A 76 -6.11 -35.72 -25.09
N HIS A 77 -5.56 -36.85 -24.70
CA HIS A 77 -5.29 -37.98 -25.58
C HIS A 77 -6.54 -38.80 -25.86
N GLU A 78 -7.29 -39.17 -24.82
CA GLU A 78 -8.52 -39.97 -24.92
C GLU A 78 -9.66 -39.25 -25.64
N SER A 79 -9.78 -37.93 -25.46
CA SER A 79 -10.79 -37.13 -26.13
C SER A 79 -10.53 -36.85 -27.60
N ALA A 80 -9.42 -37.36 -28.15
CA ALA A 80 -8.96 -37.07 -29.51
C ALA A 80 -8.96 -35.55 -29.83
N CYS A 81 -8.49 -34.74 -28.87
CA CYS A 81 -8.52 -33.30 -28.93
C CYS A 81 -7.81 -32.82 -30.24
N PRO A 82 -8.44 -31.99 -31.10
CA PRO A 82 -7.81 -31.48 -32.32
C PRO A 82 -6.54 -30.68 -32.04
N ASP A 83 -5.59 -30.68 -32.96
CA ASP A 83 -4.31 -29.93 -32.85
C ASP A 83 -4.56 -28.44 -32.61
N GLU A 84 -5.54 -27.85 -33.29
CA GLU A 84 -5.90 -26.43 -33.10
C GLU A 84 -6.41 -26.15 -31.68
N GLN A 85 -7.10 -27.10 -31.08
CA GLN A 85 -7.58 -26.96 -29.69
C GLN A 85 -6.45 -27.13 -28.68
N LEU A 86 -5.46 -27.97 -28.93
CA LEU A 86 -4.26 -28.03 -28.12
C LEU A 86 -3.46 -26.73 -28.18
N LEU A 87 -3.33 -26.13 -29.38
CA LEU A 87 -2.73 -24.82 -29.52
C LEU A 87 -3.51 -23.73 -28.78
N TYR A 88 -4.83 -23.77 -28.82
CA TYR A 88 -5.66 -22.84 -28.04
C TYR A 88 -5.36 -22.92 -26.55
N PHE A 89 -5.25 -24.10 -25.97
CA PHE A 89 -4.88 -24.29 -24.57
C PHE A 89 -3.43 -23.91 -24.29
N ALA A 90 -2.49 -24.21 -25.19
CA ALA A 90 -1.07 -23.87 -25.04
C ALA A 90 -0.80 -22.36 -24.97
N TYR A 91 -1.64 -21.54 -25.59
CA TYR A 91 -1.54 -20.09 -25.61
C TYR A 91 -2.64 -19.39 -24.80
N GLY A 92 -3.49 -20.16 -24.10
CA GLY A 92 -4.55 -19.65 -23.24
C GLY A 92 -4.04 -19.06 -21.93
N ASP A 93 -4.95 -18.47 -21.15
CA ASP A 93 -4.60 -17.78 -19.89
C ASP A 93 -4.41 -18.73 -18.69
N HIS A 94 -4.75 -20.01 -18.79
CA HIS A 94 -4.69 -20.96 -17.68
C HIS A 94 -3.34 -21.70 -17.62
N PRO A 95 -2.47 -21.42 -16.60
CA PRO A 95 -1.08 -21.92 -16.61
C PRO A 95 -0.96 -23.45 -16.64
N GLY A 96 -1.77 -24.16 -15.85
CA GLY A 96 -1.76 -25.62 -15.80
C GLY A 96 -2.15 -26.25 -17.12
N LEU A 97 -3.17 -25.72 -17.79
CA LEU A 97 -3.64 -26.22 -19.10
C LEU A 97 -2.62 -25.92 -20.22
N ARG A 98 -1.88 -24.79 -20.14
CA ARG A 98 -0.76 -24.50 -21.05
C ARG A 98 0.29 -25.60 -20.99
N CYS A 99 0.73 -25.96 -19.79
CA CYS A 99 1.72 -27.00 -19.58
C CYS A 99 1.22 -28.37 -20.03
N ALA A 100 -0.03 -28.72 -19.69
CA ALA A 100 -0.66 -29.97 -20.08
C ALA A 100 -0.82 -30.09 -21.61
N ALA A 101 -1.14 -28.99 -22.31
CA ALA A 101 -1.25 -28.98 -23.76
C ALA A 101 0.09 -29.25 -24.44
N PHE A 102 1.19 -28.63 -23.99
CA PHE A 102 2.52 -28.95 -24.52
C PHE A 102 2.93 -30.39 -24.26
N LEU A 103 2.64 -30.96 -23.10
CA LEU A 103 2.89 -32.37 -22.81
C LEU A 103 2.03 -33.31 -23.69
N ALA A 104 0.79 -32.92 -23.94
CA ALA A 104 -0.09 -33.68 -24.84
C ALA A 104 0.43 -33.65 -26.30
N MET A 105 0.98 -32.51 -26.75
CA MET A 105 1.67 -32.43 -28.04
C MET A 105 2.89 -33.32 -28.05
N ALA A 106 3.74 -33.27 -27.01
CA ALA A 106 4.91 -34.16 -26.88
C ALA A 106 4.52 -35.65 -26.94
N ARG A 107 3.42 -36.02 -26.29
CA ARG A 107 2.93 -37.42 -26.30
C ARG A 107 2.40 -37.87 -27.68
N ARG A 108 1.89 -36.94 -28.48
CA ARG A 108 1.49 -37.22 -29.89
C ARG A 108 2.69 -37.41 -30.81
N GLY A 109 3.80 -36.78 -30.45
CA GLY A 109 5.03 -36.84 -31.24
C GLY A 109 4.78 -36.31 -32.67
N THR A 110 5.35 -37.00 -33.66
CA THR A 110 5.27 -36.61 -35.08
C THR A 110 3.84 -36.59 -35.69
N ALA A 111 2.86 -37.13 -34.97
CA ALA A 111 1.45 -37.04 -35.37
C ALA A 111 0.84 -35.63 -35.13
N PHE A 112 1.49 -34.77 -34.33
CA PHE A 112 1.09 -33.39 -34.13
C PHE A 112 1.63 -32.54 -35.27
N THR A 113 0.75 -31.98 -36.09
CA THR A 113 1.10 -31.37 -37.37
C THR A 113 1.37 -29.85 -37.28
N ALA A 114 0.94 -29.18 -36.20
CA ALA A 114 1.02 -27.74 -36.08
C ALA A 114 2.22 -27.25 -35.23
N ILE A 115 3.29 -28.06 -35.11
CA ILE A 115 4.46 -27.77 -34.24
C ILE A 115 5.26 -26.55 -34.69
N ASP A 116 5.27 -26.21 -35.97
CA ASP A 116 6.01 -25.04 -36.50
C ASP A 116 5.65 -23.74 -35.81
N ARG A 117 4.38 -23.64 -35.37
CA ARG A 117 3.91 -22.48 -34.63
C ARG A 117 4.56 -22.40 -33.24
N VAL A 118 4.71 -23.55 -32.57
CA VAL A 118 5.37 -23.62 -31.27
C VAL A 118 6.86 -23.25 -31.42
N VAL A 119 7.52 -23.75 -32.46
CA VAL A 119 8.93 -23.42 -32.77
C VAL A 119 9.11 -21.92 -33.00
N ALA A 120 8.17 -21.28 -33.71
CA ALA A 120 8.24 -19.84 -33.98
C ALA A 120 8.10 -18.99 -32.69
N ASP A 121 7.29 -19.43 -31.74
CA ASP A 121 6.94 -18.66 -30.56
C ASP A 121 7.76 -19.03 -29.29
N VAL A 122 8.60 -20.07 -29.36
CA VAL A 122 9.42 -20.55 -28.22
C VAL A 122 10.25 -19.44 -27.58
N ALA A 123 10.79 -18.51 -28.39
CA ALA A 123 11.60 -17.40 -27.91
C ALA A 123 10.85 -16.44 -26.95
N THR A 124 9.52 -16.42 -27.06
CA THR A 124 8.67 -15.47 -26.27
C THR A 124 8.09 -16.11 -24.99
N LEU A 125 8.29 -17.39 -24.79
CA LEU A 125 7.70 -18.11 -23.65
C LEU A 125 8.50 -17.86 -22.37
N PRO A 126 7.86 -17.65 -21.21
CA PRO A 126 8.50 -17.68 -19.90
C PRO A 126 9.21 -19.03 -19.65
N SER A 127 10.30 -19.02 -18.88
CA SER A 127 11.16 -20.20 -18.63
C SER A 127 10.40 -21.46 -18.21
N TRP A 128 9.33 -21.28 -17.42
CA TRP A 128 8.50 -22.38 -16.96
C TRP A 128 7.76 -23.07 -18.11
N PHE A 129 7.15 -22.31 -19.01
CA PHE A 129 6.45 -22.86 -20.18
C PHE A 129 7.45 -23.32 -21.26
N LEU A 130 8.62 -22.69 -21.33
CA LEU A 130 9.71 -23.06 -22.23
C LEU A 130 10.10 -24.53 -22.03
N TYR A 131 10.17 -25.02 -20.78
CA TYR A 131 10.45 -26.44 -20.48
C TYR A 131 9.50 -27.36 -21.22
N PHE A 132 8.20 -27.14 -21.13
CA PHE A 132 7.18 -27.98 -21.75
C PHE A 132 7.14 -27.83 -23.27
N ALA A 133 7.33 -26.61 -23.77
CA ALA A 133 7.37 -26.35 -25.21
C ALA A 133 8.59 -27.03 -25.88
N LEU A 134 9.76 -26.99 -25.27
CA LEU A 134 10.94 -27.69 -25.77
C LEU A 134 10.77 -29.20 -25.81
N GLN A 135 10.07 -29.79 -24.82
CA GLN A 135 9.71 -31.20 -24.85
C GLN A 135 8.76 -31.52 -26.02
N ALA A 136 7.78 -30.66 -26.27
CA ALA A 136 6.89 -30.82 -27.42
C ALA A 136 7.67 -30.77 -28.73
N VAL A 137 8.58 -29.80 -28.90
CA VAL A 137 9.42 -29.68 -30.08
C VAL A 137 10.32 -30.90 -30.25
N ALA A 138 10.96 -31.36 -29.15
CA ALA A 138 11.85 -32.54 -29.19
C ALA A 138 11.12 -33.83 -29.64
N ALA A 139 9.85 -33.99 -29.20
CA ALA A 139 9.08 -35.18 -29.52
C ALA A 139 8.40 -35.12 -30.92
N CYS A 140 7.97 -33.91 -31.33
CA CYS A 140 7.17 -33.73 -32.58
C CYS A 140 8.04 -33.58 -33.82
N VAL A 141 9.28 -33.05 -33.65
CA VAL A 141 10.16 -32.81 -34.81
C VAL A 141 11.26 -33.90 -34.89
N PRO A 142 11.30 -34.68 -35.95
CA PRO A 142 12.36 -35.69 -36.18
C PRO A 142 13.76 -35.09 -36.08
N ALA A 143 14.74 -35.90 -35.63
CA ALA A 143 16.10 -35.40 -35.39
C ALA A 143 16.87 -35.03 -36.69
N ASP A 144 16.40 -35.49 -37.83
CA ASP A 144 16.96 -35.17 -39.16
C ASP A 144 16.46 -33.84 -39.71
N GLN A 145 15.49 -33.18 -39.04
CA GLN A 145 14.99 -31.87 -39.43
C GLN A 145 15.71 -30.75 -38.64
N PRO A 146 16.19 -29.69 -39.35
CA PRO A 146 16.93 -28.62 -38.72
C PRO A 146 15.98 -27.68 -37.97
N VAL A 147 15.94 -27.73 -36.66
CA VAL A 147 15.14 -26.84 -35.80
C VAL A 147 16.03 -25.92 -34.99
N VAL A 148 17.18 -26.39 -34.52
CA VAL A 148 18.08 -25.63 -33.63
C VAL A 148 18.53 -24.31 -34.30
N GLY A 149 18.92 -24.34 -35.56
CA GLY A 149 19.38 -23.18 -36.31
C GLY A 149 18.29 -22.11 -36.37
N ASN A 150 17.06 -22.48 -36.75
CA ASN A 150 15.92 -21.57 -36.81
C ASN A 150 15.53 -21.04 -35.42
N LEU A 151 15.56 -21.89 -34.40
CA LEU A 151 15.30 -21.50 -33.01
C LEU A 151 16.30 -20.46 -32.54
N LEU A 152 17.60 -20.67 -32.75
CA LEU A 152 18.64 -19.72 -32.36
C LEU A 152 18.54 -18.40 -33.11
N VAL A 153 18.18 -18.43 -34.40
CA VAL A 153 17.95 -17.20 -35.21
C VAL A 153 16.76 -16.44 -34.62
N ASN A 154 15.62 -17.09 -34.38
CA ASN A 154 14.44 -16.44 -33.82
C ASN A 154 14.75 -15.83 -32.44
N ILE A 155 15.47 -16.53 -31.58
CA ILE A 155 15.96 -16.05 -30.30
C ILE A 155 16.86 -14.81 -30.48
N SER A 156 17.71 -14.77 -31.50
CA SER A 156 18.63 -13.66 -31.70
C SER A 156 17.96 -12.40 -32.22
N VAL A 157 16.91 -12.53 -33.03
CA VAL A 157 16.18 -11.41 -33.63
C VAL A 157 15.23 -10.71 -32.63
N ASP A 158 14.60 -11.46 -31.74
CA ASP A 158 13.61 -10.91 -30.81
C ASP A 158 14.23 -10.54 -29.46
N ALA A 159 15.17 -9.59 -29.50
CA ALA A 159 15.91 -9.15 -28.31
C ALA A 159 15.00 -8.50 -27.22
N GLY A 160 13.83 -7.96 -27.59
CA GLY A 160 12.91 -7.26 -26.65
C GLY A 160 11.81 -8.12 -26.06
N GLY A 161 11.56 -9.33 -26.57
CA GLY A 161 10.41 -10.17 -26.19
C GLY A 161 10.74 -11.41 -25.38
N ARG A 162 12.01 -11.63 -25.01
CA ARG A 162 12.46 -12.85 -24.36
C ARG A 162 12.05 -12.91 -22.89
N ALA A 163 10.94 -13.57 -22.62
CA ALA A 163 10.42 -13.72 -21.26
C ALA A 163 11.28 -14.66 -20.37
N TRP A 164 12.22 -15.38 -20.92
CA TRP A 164 13.17 -16.28 -20.22
C TRP A 164 14.58 -15.69 -20.12
N ALA A 165 14.87 -14.61 -20.82
CA ALA A 165 16.17 -13.93 -20.74
C ALA A 165 16.43 -13.41 -19.32
N GLY A 166 17.62 -13.71 -18.81
CA GLY A 166 17.99 -13.38 -17.44
C GLY A 166 17.60 -14.44 -16.39
N ASN A 167 17.00 -15.58 -16.79
CA ASN A 167 16.74 -16.70 -15.91
C ASN A 167 17.70 -17.86 -16.20
N SER A 168 18.51 -18.29 -15.22
CA SER A 168 19.44 -19.40 -15.35
C SER A 168 18.75 -20.67 -15.86
N LEU A 169 17.53 -20.93 -15.40
CA LEU A 169 16.73 -22.08 -15.83
C LEU A 169 16.45 -22.07 -17.34
N GLY A 170 16.04 -20.95 -17.91
CA GLY A 170 15.71 -20.84 -19.34
C GLY A 170 16.91 -21.14 -20.22
N VAL A 171 18.09 -20.68 -19.82
CA VAL A 171 19.35 -20.90 -20.53
C VAL A 171 19.79 -22.33 -20.42
N GLU A 172 19.71 -22.93 -19.25
CA GLU A 172 20.03 -24.36 -19.05
C GLU A 172 19.12 -25.27 -19.85
N LEU A 173 17.83 -24.97 -19.91
CA LEU A 173 16.85 -25.72 -20.70
C LEU A 173 17.17 -25.67 -22.21
N LEU A 174 17.46 -24.46 -22.73
CA LEU A 174 17.85 -24.31 -24.13
C LEU A 174 19.17 -25.02 -24.45
N ARG A 175 20.14 -24.87 -23.56
CA ARG A 175 21.44 -25.59 -23.72
C ARG A 175 21.25 -27.11 -23.77
N ALA A 176 20.51 -27.68 -22.83
CA ALA A 176 20.22 -29.09 -22.80
C ALA A 176 19.50 -29.53 -24.08
N PHE A 177 18.48 -28.81 -24.50
CA PHE A 177 17.75 -29.10 -25.73
C PHE A 177 18.65 -29.08 -26.96
N VAL A 178 19.49 -28.05 -27.13
CA VAL A 178 20.41 -27.94 -28.27
C VAL A 178 21.42 -29.12 -28.25
N ILE A 179 22.00 -29.42 -27.10
CA ILE A 179 22.98 -30.55 -26.96
C ILE A 179 22.32 -31.88 -27.32
N ASP A 180 21.11 -32.12 -26.82
CA ASP A 180 20.41 -33.39 -27.08
C ASP A 180 20.05 -33.54 -28.57
N ARG A 181 19.61 -32.47 -29.22
CA ARG A 181 19.31 -32.47 -30.66
C ARG A 181 20.57 -32.70 -31.51
N VAL A 182 21.68 -32.05 -31.18
CA VAL A 182 22.94 -32.22 -31.87
C VAL A 182 23.47 -33.64 -31.69
N ARG A 183 23.38 -34.21 -30.50
CA ARG A 183 23.75 -35.61 -30.22
C ARG A 183 22.87 -36.62 -30.95
N ALA A 184 21.59 -36.25 -31.16
CA ALA A 184 20.66 -37.06 -31.94
C ALA A 184 20.92 -36.99 -33.47
N GLY A 185 21.90 -36.20 -33.92
CA GLY A 185 22.32 -36.12 -35.31
C GLY A 185 21.62 -35.02 -36.14
N GLU A 186 21.02 -34.03 -35.48
CA GLU A 186 20.41 -32.91 -36.21
C GLU A 186 21.43 -32.20 -37.10
N PRO A 187 21.15 -31.96 -38.38
CA PRO A 187 22.04 -31.25 -39.27
C PRO A 187 22.18 -29.77 -38.85
N THR A 188 23.28 -29.15 -39.20
CA THR A 188 23.66 -27.77 -38.83
C THR A 188 22.73 -26.65 -39.37
N GLY A 189 21.55 -26.82 -39.57
CA GLY A 189 20.39 -26.04 -40.00
C GLY A 189 20.45 -24.52 -40.27
N PHE A 190 21.64 -23.92 -40.31
CA PHE A 190 21.79 -22.53 -40.74
C PHE A 190 21.81 -22.49 -42.27
N THR A 191 20.83 -21.82 -42.86
CA THR A 191 20.87 -21.58 -44.33
C THR A 191 21.99 -20.58 -44.66
N PRO A 192 22.64 -20.70 -45.87
CA PRO A 192 23.63 -19.75 -46.29
C PRO A 192 23.11 -18.32 -46.24
N GLY A 193 23.73 -17.49 -45.39
CA GLY A 193 23.33 -16.11 -45.18
C GLY A 193 22.51 -15.81 -43.92
N GLN A 194 22.04 -16.83 -43.20
CA GLN A 194 21.50 -16.64 -41.87
C GLN A 194 22.62 -16.29 -40.88
N ARG A 195 22.40 -15.19 -40.13
CA ARG A 195 23.32 -14.72 -39.09
C ARG A 195 22.59 -14.57 -37.79
N LEU A 196 23.25 -14.89 -36.67
CA LEU A 196 22.78 -14.61 -35.32
C LEU A 196 23.09 -13.14 -35.01
N ILE A 197 22.11 -12.39 -34.60
CA ILE A 197 22.30 -11.01 -34.14
C ILE A 197 22.78 -11.08 -32.72
N ILE A 198 24.08 -10.85 -32.49
CA ILE A 198 24.70 -10.87 -31.18
C ILE A 198 25.06 -9.44 -30.82
N ASP A 199 24.45 -8.91 -29.77
CA ASP A 199 24.83 -7.63 -29.21
C ASP A 199 25.91 -7.86 -28.14
N ARG A 200 27.16 -7.43 -28.44
CA ARG A 200 28.31 -7.57 -27.49
C ARG A 200 28.14 -6.74 -26.22
N ASN A 201 27.29 -5.70 -26.24
CA ASN A 201 27.02 -4.90 -25.05
C ASN A 201 25.95 -5.53 -24.16
N ASP A 202 25.30 -6.57 -24.61
CA ASP A 202 24.41 -7.43 -23.83
C ASP A 202 25.29 -8.46 -23.07
N ALA A 203 26.25 -7.94 -22.27
CA ALA A 203 27.29 -8.74 -21.59
C ALA A 203 26.72 -9.78 -20.61
N ASP A 204 25.46 -9.69 -20.28
CA ASP A 204 24.73 -10.66 -19.45
C ASP A 204 23.76 -11.51 -20.25
N PHE A 205 23.66 -11.30 -21.56
CA PHE A 205 22.80 -12.13 -22.34
C PHE A 205 23.50 -13.46 -22.63
N ASP A 206 22.89 -14.46 -22.10
CA ASP A 206 23.36 -15.83 -22.14
C ASP A 206 23.43 -16.46 -23.52
N LEU A 207 23.07 -15.77 -24.62
CA LEU A 207 23.31 -16.30 -25.96
C LEU A 207 24.78 -16.40 -26.24
N VAL A 208 25.61 -15.42 -25.89
CA VAL A 208 27.06 -15.48 -26.00
C VAL A 208 27.62 -16.61 -25.12
N ARG A 209 27.20 -16.65 -23.87
CA ARG A 209 27.57 -17.72 -22.94
C ARG A 209 27.02 -19.09 -23.36
N LEU A 210 25.79 -19.12 -23.90
CA LEU A 210 25.20 -20.32 -24.48
C LEU A 210 26.05 -20.80 -25.65
N LEU A 211 26.42 -19.89 -26.56
CA LEU A 211 27.24 -20.23 -27.73
C LEU A 211 28.67 -20.61 -27.35
N GLU A 212 29.30 -19.96 -26.38
CA GLU A 212 30.60 -20.31 -25.86
C GLU A 212 30.56 -21.70 -25.20
N ARG A 213 29.56 -21.98 -24.37
CA ARG A 213 29.38 -23.31 -23.73
C ARG A 213 28.98 -24.38 -24.72
N LEU A 214 28.17 -24.09 -25.72
CA LEU A 214 27.83 -25.01 -26.81
C LEU A 214 29.04 -25.33 -27.67
N GLY A 215 29.94 -24.37 -27.89
CA GLY A 215 31.17 -24.59 -28.64
C GLY A 215 32.10 -25.68 -28.04
N SER A 216 31.98 -25.96 -26.73
CA SER A 216 32.72 -27.03 -26.06
C SER A 216 32.00 -28.39 -26.04
N ASP A 217 30.65 -28.36 -26.16
CA ASP A 217 29.82 -29.56 -25.95
C ASP A 217 29.25 -30.16 -27.26
N VAL A 218 29.39 -29.48 -28.38
CA VAL A 218 28.88 -29.90 -29.69
C VAL A 218 30.02 -30.42 -30.63
N THR A 219 29.62 -31.09 -31.71
CA THR A 219 30.58 -31.57 -32.72
C THR A 219 31.32 -30.43 -33.39
N SER A 220 32.51 -30.72 -33.99
CA SER A 220 33.35 -29.73 -34.66
C SER A 220 32.61 -28.97 -35.76
N ASP A 221 31.72 -29.63 -36.49
CA ASP A 221 30.95 -29.03 -37.60
C ASP A 221 29.87 -28.07 -37.08
N TRP A 222 29.18 -28.42 -35.98
CA TRP A 222 28.27 -27.56 -35.32
C TRP A 222 28.96 -26.33 -34.71
N ALA A 223 30.08 -26.52 -34.05
CA ALA A 223 30.88 -25.43 -33.49
C ALA A 223 31.41 -24.48 -34.57
N ALA A 224 31.78 -25.02 -35.75
CA ALA A 224 32.19 -24.20 -36.91
C ALA A 224 31.01 -23.41 -37.48
N SER A 225 29.85 -24.05 -37.62
CA SER A 225 28.61 -23.40 -38.11
C SER A 225 28.11 -22.32 -37.19
N LEU A 226 28.13 -22.59 -35.86
CA LEU A 226 27.79 -21.58 -34.84
C LEU A 226 28.73 -20.38 -34.87
N ARG A 227 30.05 -20.62 -34.98
CA ARG A 227 31.05 -19.54 -35.18
C ARG A 227 30.83 -18.73 -36.43
N SER A 228 30.51 -19.41 -37.55
CA SER A 228 30.19 -18.74 -38.81
C SER A 228 28.93 -17.92 -38.77
N ALA A 229 27.85 -18.43 -38.13
CA ALA A 229 26.60 -17.74 -37.97
C ALA A 229 26.69 -16.60 -36.90
N ALA A 230 27.54 -16.77 -35.92
CA ALA A 230 27.86 -15.82 -34.87
C ALA A 230 28.99 -14.85 -35.24
N ALA A 231 29.40 -14.78 -36.51
CA ALA A 231 30.43 -13.84 -36.92
C ALA A 231 30.05 -12.42 -36.57
N VAL A 232 30.70 -11.96 -35.53
CA VAL A 232 30.50 -10.63 -34.95
C VAL A 232 30.73 -9.60 -36.01
N LEU A 233 29.85 -8.68 -36.13
CA LEU A 233 30.05 -7.43 -36.88
C LEU A 233 31.17 -6.66 -36.17
N ASP A 234 32.44 -6.98 -36.47
CA ASP A 234 33.60 -6.15 -36.24
C ASP A 234 33.62 -5.05 -37.33
N GLU A 235 32.69 -4.12 -37.28
CA GLU A 235 32.84 -2.83 -37.93
C GLU A 235 32.85 -1.74 -36.87
N PRO A 236 33.87 -0.84 -36.96
CA PRO A 236 33.89 0.30 -36.06
C PRO A 236 32.83 1.30 -36.48
N SER A 237 31.81 1.42 -35.66
CA SER A 237 31.14 2.69 -35.37
C SER A 237 30.76 3.61 -36.52
N GLY A 238 29.66 3.37 -37.15
CA GLY A 238 28.80 4.44 -37.69
C GLY A 238 27.85 4.96 -36.58
N PRO A 239 27.03 5.95 -36.83
CA PRO A 239 26.35 6.82 -35.83
C PRO A 239 25.28 6.16 -34.94
N ASP A 240 25.31 4.89 -34.69
CA ASP A 240 24.29 4.14 -33.93
C ASP A 240 24.40 4.22 -32.41
N HIS A 241 25.44 4.84 -31.86
CA HIS A 241 25.51 5.09 -30.42
C HIS A 241 24.35 5.96 -29.88
N ALA A 242 23.69 6.74 -30.71
CA ALA A 242 22.49 7.47 -30.29
C ALA A 242 21.28 6.54 -30.14
N GLY A 243 21.14 5.54 -30.99
CA GLY A 243 20.01 4.60 -30.92
C GLY A 243 20.11 3.57 -29.79
N GLU A 244 21.32 3.19 -29.40
CA GLU A 244 21.52 2.28 -28.27
C GLU A 244 21.33 2.99 -26.91
N ALA A 245 21.85 4.19 -26.80
CA ALA A 245 21.61 5.04 -25.64
C ALA A 245 20.11 5.33 -25.45
N ASP A 246 19.38 5.52 -26.55
CA ASP A 246 17.93 5.74 -26.53
C ASP A 246 17.16 4.46 -26.16
N ARG A 247 17.52 3.30 -26.72
CA ARG A 247 16.89 2.01 -26.34
C ARG A 247 17.12 1.67 -24.87
N SER A 248 18.34 1.83 -24.38
CA SER A 248 18.67 1.62 -22.98
C SER A 248 17.96 2.62 -22.06
N ARG A 249 17.81 3.86 -22.49
CA ARG A 249 17.04 4.88 -21.77
C ARG A 249 15.55 4.54 -21.76
N GLN A 250 15.03 4.01 -22.84
CA GLN A 250 13.64 3.55 -22.92
C GLN A 250 13.40 2.34 -22.01
N ALA A 251 14.31 1.37 -21.96
CA ALA A 251 14.25 0.24 -21.05
C ALA A 251 14.26 0.69 -19.58
N LEU A 252 15.12 1.66 -19.23
CA LEU A 252 15.12 2.25 -17.89
C LEU A 252 13.83 3.02 -17.57
N ALA A 253 13.23 3.70 -18.57
CA ALA A 253 11.97 4.42 -18.39
C ALA A 253 10.78 3.49 -18.08
N GLU A 254 10.83 2.23 -18.50
CA GLU A 254 9.85 1.20 -18.16
C GLU A 254 10.02 0.64 -16.75
N LEU A 255 11.22 0.80 -16.18
CA LEU A 255 11.56 0.32 -14.84
C LEU A 255 11.25 1.35 -13.74
N GLY A 256 11.26 2.64 -14.07
CA GLY A 256 11.04 3.70 -13.11
C GLY A 256 11.23 5.09 -13.73
N ARG A 257 11.38 6.08 -12.88
CA ARG A 257 11.57 7.46 -13.29
C ARG A 257 13.04 7.77 -13.58
N ILE A 258 13.34 8.17 -14.80
CA ILE A 258 14.67 8.69 -15.15
C ILE A 258 14.76 10.17 -14.79
N TRP A 259 15.85 10.57 -14.16
CA TRP A 259 16.16 11.97 -13.89
C TRP A 259 16.77 12.63 -15.12
N ASP A 260 16.12 13.68 -15.62
CA ASP A 260 16.62 14.46 -16.74
C ASP A 260 17.55 15.59 -16.28
N ARG A 261 18.43 16.05 -17.20
CA ARG A 261 19.36 17.15 -16.94
C ARG A 261 18.68 18.47 -16.63
N SER A 262 17.44 18.65 -17.02
CA SER A 262 16.66 19.82 -16.67
C SER A 262 15.80 19.47 -15.46
N PRO A 263 15.99 20.10 -14.30
CA PRO A 263 15.01 19.97 -13.22
C PRO A 263 13.72 20.60 -13.76
N SER A 264 12.73 19.75 -14.04
CA SER A 264 11.42 20.14 -14.56
C SER A 264 10.56 20.93 -13.55
N THR A 265 11.16 21.41 -12.48
CA THR A 265 10.54 22.32 -11.53
C THR A 265 11.30 23.66 -11.63
N PRO A 266 10.79 24.62 -12.41
CA PRO A 266 11.38 25.97 -12.39
C PRO A 266 11.32 26.50 -10.95
N GLY A 267 12.46 26.80 -10.36
CA GLY A 267 12.54 27.63 -9.18
C GLY A 267 12.81 26.99 -7.84
N ARG A 268 13.05 25.68 -7.71
CA ARG A 268 13.58 25.14 -6.46
C ARG A 268 15.11 25.22 -6.48
N ARG A 269 15.70 26.40 -6.14
CA ARG A 269 17.09 26.45 -5.74
C ARG A 269 17.23 25.63 -4.47
N LEU A 270 17.97 24.53 -4.55
CA LEU A 270 18.46 23.84 -3.37
C LEU A 270 19.51 24.77 -2.73
N LEU A 271 19.17 25.24 -1.53
CA LEU A 271 20.15 25.92 -0.68
C LEU A 271 21.06 24.84 -0.11
N GLU A 272 22.25 24.76 -0.67
CA GLU A 272 23.26 23.81 -0.24
C GLU A 272 23.96 24.36 1.00
N THR A 273 23.67 23.81 2.17
CA THR A 273 24.44 24.14 3.39
C THR A 273 25.81 23.44 3.36
N PRO A 274 26.82 23.96 4.05
CA PRO A 274 28.12 23.30 4.13
C PRO A 274 28.07 21.86 4.64
N ALA A 275 27.15 21.57 5.56
CA ALA A 275 26.90 20.22 6.06
C ALA A 275 26.34 19.29 4.96
N GLN A 276 25.40 19.77 4.17
CA GLN A 276 24.86 19.01 3.03
C GLN A 276 25.92 18.76 1.96
N LEU A 277 26.76 19.73 1.65
CA LEU A 277 27.86 19.58 0.71
C LEU A 277 28.85 18.49 1.15
N ALA A 278 29.22 18.48 2.45
CA ALA A 278 30.07 17.41 3.00
C ALA A 278 29.43 16.00 2.89
N MET A 279 28.11 15.90 3.09
CA MET A 279 27.38 14.64 2.88
C MET A 279 27.39 14.21 1.41
N VAL A 280 27.17 15.15 0.49
CA VAL A 280 27.22 14.88 -0.96
C VAL A 280 28.62 14.43 -1.39
N ASP A 281 29.69 15.06 -0.88
CA ASP A 281 31.05 14.65 -1.16
C ASP A 281 31.37 13.24 -0.64
N ARG A 282 30.79 12.86 0.51
CA ARG A 282 30.92 11.51 1.06
C ARG A 282 30.18 10.48 0.21
N LEU A 283 28.93 10.77 -0.19
CA LEU A 283 28.16 9.92 -1.09
C LEU A 283 28.89 9.71 -2.41
N GLN A 284 29.37 10.78 -3.01
CA GLN A 284 30.05 10.70 -4.31
C GLN A 284 31.29 9.82 -4.23
N ARG A 285 32.11 9.98 -3.20
CA ARG A 285 33.32 9.14 -3.00
C ARG A 285 32.99 7.65 -2.86
N SER A 286 31.92 7.32 -2.14
CA SER A 286 31.50 5.92 -1.96
C SER A 286 30.95 5.30 -3.25
N LEU A 287 30.23 6.09 -4.07
CA LEU A 287 29.67 5.64 -5.34
C LEU A 287 30.73 5.50 -6.47
N GLU A 288 31.79 6.35 -6.41
CA GLU A 288 32.89 6.32 -7.37
C GLU A 288 34.04 5.38 -6.95
N ALA A 289 33.95 4.77 -5.76
CA ALA A 289 34.90 3.75 -5.31
C ALA A 289 34.80 2.46 -6.14
N ASP A 290 35.90 1.67 -6.15
CA ASP A 290 35.95 0.36 -6.76
C ASP A 290 36.44 -0.68 -5.74
N PRO A 291 35.59 -1.62 -5.26
CA PRO A 291 34.17 -1.78 -5.60
C PRO A 291 33.31 -0.63 -5.04
N ALA A 292 32.22 -0.30 -5.74
CA ALA A 292 31.28 0.72 -5.33
C ALA A 292 30.53 0.28 -4.07
N ARG A 293 30.35 1.23 -3.13
CA ARG A 293 29.64 0.92 -1.88
C ARG A 293 28.23 1.52 -1.90
N PRO A 294 27.17 0.73 -1.69
CA PRO A 294 25.83 1.24 -1.61
C PRO A 294 25.65 2.17 -0.43
N CYS A 295 24.95 3.29 -0.63
CA CYS A 295 24.80 4.35 0.36
C CYS A 295 23.38 4.41 0.90
N LEU A 296 23.24 4.73 2.20
CA LEU A 296 21.96 4.94 2.87
C LEU A 296 21.88 6.32 3.51
N LEU A 297 20.83 7.06 3.18
CA LEU A 297 20.44 8.29 3.85
C LEU A 297 19.43 7.95 4.94
N VAL A 298 19.86 7.98 6.19
CA VAL A 298 19.03 7.63 7.34
C VAL A 298 18.62 8.89 8.08
N GLY A 299 17.36 9.05 8.39
CA GLY A 299 16.83 10.18 9.14
C GLY A 299 15.31 10.22 9.14
N GLU A 300 14.74 11.02 10.02
CA GLU A 300 13.28 11.18 10.14
C GLU A 300 12.67 11.77 8.85
N PRO A 301 11.36 11.55 8.60
CA PRO A 301 10.65 12.22 7.52
C PRO A 301 10.80 13.75 7.65
N GLY A 302 11.14 14.45 6.57
CA GLY A 302 11.24 15.92 6.59
C GLY A 302 12.65 16.49 6.81
N VAL A 303 13.63 15.70 7.29
CA VAL A 303 15.01 16.20 7.55
C VAL A 303 15.78 16.62 6.30
N GLY A 304 15.28 16.33 5.09
CA GLY A 304 15.93 16.73 3.85
C GLY A 304 16.72 15.64 3.14
N LYS A 305 16.46 14.33 3.42
CA LYS A 305 17.10 13.21 2.70
C LYS A 305 17.04 13.37 1.18
N ARG A 306 15.87 13.72 0.66
CA ARG A 306 15.70 13.96 -0.78
C ARG A 306 16.48 15.16 -1.29
N ALA A 307 16.61 16.22 -0.49
CA ALA A 307 17.39 17.42 -0.87
C ALA A 307 18.89 17.10 -1.00
N VAL A 308 19.43 16.28 -0.09
CA VAL A 308 20.83 15.79 -0.18
C VAL A 308 21.00 14.95 -1.44
N PHE A 309 20.06 14.06 -1.73
CA PHE A 309 20.10 13.27 -2.96
C PHE A 309 19.96 14.14 -4.22
N GLU A 310 19.08 15.14 -4.23
CA GLU A 310 18.91 16.08 -5.34
C GLU A 310 20.19 16.89 -5.62
N ALA A 311 20.92 17.27 -4.57
CA ALA A 311 22.22 17.94 -4.70
C ALA A 311 23.27 17.00 -5.34
N LEU A 312 23.32 15.73 -4.89
CA LEU A 312 24.17 14.71 -5.52
C LEU A 312 23.79 14.49 -6.98
N ALA A 313 22.50 14.33 -7.25
CA ALA A 313 21.97 14.06 -8.59
C ALA A 313 22.37 15.16 -9.58
N ARG A 314 22.29 16.44 -9.21
CA ARG A 314 22.76 17.55 -10.07
C ARG A 314 24.23 17.41 -10.45
N ARG A 315 25.09 17.06 -9.50
CA ARG A 315 26.53 16.88 -9.76
C ARG A 315 26.79 15.71 -10.70
N LEU A 316 26.09 14.59 -10.49
CA LEU A 316 26.25 13.40 -11.30
C LEU A 316 25.68 13.58 -12.71
N LEU A 317 24.51 14.20 -12.84
CA LEU A 317 23.93 14.54 -14.15
C LEU A 317 24.82 15.49 -14.97
N ALA A 318 25.50 16.44 -14.32
CA ALA A 318 26.48 17.29 -14.99
C ALA A 318 27.67 16.48 -15.54
N ARG A 319 27.99 15.33 -14.93
CA ARG A 319 29.03 14.38 -15.36
C ARG A 319 28.49 13.25 -16.26
N ARG A 320 27.30 13.43 -16.86
CA ARG A 320 26.63 12.50 -17.77
C ARG A 320 26.20 11.16 -17.14
N TRP A 321 26.02 11.10 -15.83
CA TRP A 321 25.42 9.93 -15.20
C TRP A 321 23.94 9.82 -15.56
N THR A 322 23.45 8.58 -15.65
CA THR A 322 22.02 8.28 -15.75
C THR A 322 21.52 7.86 -14.37
N ILE A 323 20.46 8.49 -13.89
CA ILE A 323 19.88 8.22 -12.56
C ILE A 323 18.48 7.65 -12.75
N LEU A 324 18.25 6.45 -12.21
CA LEU A 324 16.95 5.82 -12.13
C LEU A 324 16.40 5.96 -10.71
N GLU A 325 15.23 6.52 -10.54
CA GLU A 325 14.44 6.50 -9.31
C GLU A 325 13.38 5.40 -9.45
N ALA A 326 13.50 4.34 -8.65
CA ALA A 326 12.53 3.25 -8.62
C ALA A 326 12.50 2.63 -7.23
N GLY A 327 11.30 2.52 -6.65
CA GLY A 327 11.03 1.96 -5.34
C GLY A 327 10.35 0.58 -5.43
N HIS A 328 9.83 0.13 -4.29
CA HIS A 328 9.14 -1.17 -4.18
C HIS A 328 7.90 -1.26 -5.09
N THR A 329 7.14 -0.17 -5.24
CA THR A 329 5.96 -0.10 -6.11
C THR A 329 6.31 -0.29 -7.58
N ASP A 330 7.45 0.26 -8.02
CA ASP A 330 7.91 0.13 -9.41
C ASP A 330 8.37 -1.30 -9.71
N ILE A 331 8.97 -1.97 -8.72
CA ILE A 331 9.40 -3.37 -8.84
C ILE A 331 8.20 -4.30 -8.99
N ILE A 332 7.10 -4.06 -8.26
CA ILE A 332 5.89 -4.89 -8.30
C ILE A 332 4.98 -4.52 -9.47
N ALA A 333 5.13 -3.33 -10.04
CA ALA A 333 4.23 -2.83 -11.08
C ALA A 333 4.07 -3.81 -12.25
N ASN A 334 2.80 -4.05 -12.65
CA ASN A 334 2.43 -4.94 -13.76
C ASN A 334 2.73 -6.44 -13.56
N GLN A 335 2.98 -6.90 -12.32
CA GLN A 335 3.23 -8.31 -12.05
C GLN A 335 1.92 -9.04 -11.69
N LYS A 336 1.70 -10.18 -12.33
CA LYS A 336 0.59 -11.09 -12.03
C LYS A 336 1.04 -12.32 -11.25
N TYR A 337 2.33 -12.67 -11.30
CA TYR A 337 2.90 -13.89 -10.70
C TYR A 337 4.22 -13.61 -9.99
N VAL A 338 4.50 -14.36 -8.92
CA VAL A 338 5.67 -14.19 -8.05
C VAL A 338 7.01 -14.37 -8.79
N GLY A 339 7.07 -15.25 -9.77
CA GLY A 339 8.28 -15.48 -10.59
C GLY A 339 8.65 -14.31 -11.52
N GLU A 340 7.70 -13.41 -11.82
CA GLU A 340 7.96 -12.25 -12.67
C GLU A 340 8.81 -11.19 -11.95
N MET A 341 8.75 -11.14 -10.62
CA MET A 341 9.55 -10.20 -9.82
C MET A 341 11.05 -10.49 -9.93
N GLU A 342 11.44 -11.73 -9.86
CA GLU A 342 12.86 -12.13 -9.98
C GLU A 342 13.42 -11.75 -11.36
N GLY A 343 12.66 -12.04 -12.42
CA GLY A 343 13.02 -11.64 -13.77
C GLY A 343 13.15 -10.12 -13.93
N ARG A 344 12.24 -9.36 -13.32
CA ARG A 344 12.29 -7.90 -13.35
C ARG A 344 13.48 -7.35 -12.56
N LEU A 345 13.79 -7.89 -11.39
CA LEU A 345 14.99 -7.51 -10.64
C LEU A 345 16.28 -7.77 -11.42
N GLN A 346 16.35 -8.86 -12.18
CA GLN A 346 17.49 -9.13 -13.04
C GLN A 346 17.64 -8.08 -14.16
N ILE A 347 16.52 -7.55 -14.69
CA ILE A 347 16.57 -6.45 -15.65
C ILE A 347 17.15 -5.18 -14.98
N TYR A 348 16.72 -4.87 -13.72
CA TYR A 348 17.29 -3.76 -12.96
C TYR A 348 18.80 -3.94 -12.78
N VAL A 349 19.25 -5.12 -12.34
CA VAL A 349 20.67 -5.43 -12.13
C VAL A 349 21.43 -5.27 -13.43
N ARG A 350 20.96 -5.86 -14.53
CA ARG A 350 21.59 -5.79 -15.84
C ARG A 350 21.77 -4.36 -16.33
N GLU A 351 20.70 -3.58 -16.28
CA GLU A 351 20.74 -2.19 -16.76
C GLU A 351 21.59 -1.27 -15.88
N LEU A 352 21.57 -1.50 -14.56
CA LEU A 352 22.22 -0.62 -13.59
C LEU A 352 23.68 -0.98 -13.30
N ARG A 353 24.17 -2.14 -13.72
CA ARG A 353 25.60 -2.50 -13.69
C ARG A 353 26.45 -1.65 -14.62
N ARG A 354 25.88 -1.06 -15.66
CA ARG A 354 26.62 -0.24 -16.62
C ARG A 354 27.31 0.95 -15.93
N PRO A 355 28.47 1.41 -16.42
CA PRO A 355 29.16 2.57 -15.86
C PRO A 355 28.29 3.81 -15.83
N GLN A 356 28.53 4.69 -14.84
CA GLN A 356 27.84 5.98 -14.70
C GLN A 356 26.31 5.86 -14.58
N ARG A 357 25.83 4.74 -13.98
CA ARG A 357 24.42 4.56 -13.61
C ARG A 357 24.25 4.54 -12.11
N LEU A 358 23.20 5.21 -11.64
CA LEU A 358 22.83 5.28 -10.24
C LEU A 358 21.38 4.86 -10.07
N TRP A 359 21.13 3.98 -9.13
CA TRP A 359 19.80 3.64 -8.68
C TRP A 359 19.47 4.36 -7.38
N PHE A 360 18.47 5.23 -7.43
CA PHE A 360 17.88 5.83 -6.25
C PHE A 360 16.66 5.02 -5.81
N ILE A 361 16.69 4.49 -4.59
CA ILE A 361 15.63 3.67 -4.01
C ILE A 361 14.98 4.44 -2.87
N PRO A 362 13.83 5.10 -3.10
CA PRO A 362 13.03 5.64 -2.01
C PRO A 362 12.58 4.49 -1.10
N GLU A 363 12.66 4.69 0.23
CA GLU A 363 12.20 3.71 1.21
C GLU A 363 12.74 2.29 0.98
N LEU A 364 14.05 2.16 0.90
CA LEU A 364 14.74 0.89 0.63
C LEU A 364 14.29 -0.24 1.58
N GLY A 365 13.89 0.09 2.80
CA GLY A 365 13.37 -0.86 3.80
C GLY A 365 12.16 -1.66 3.31
N ALA A 366 11.33 -1.07 2.45
CA ALA A 366 10.15 -1.74 1.89
C ALA A 366 10.51 -2.94 0.99
N LEU A 367 11.71 -2.96 0.40
CA LEU A 367 12.18 -4.08 -0.42
C LEU A 367 12.37 -5.36 0.39
N ARG A 368 12.47 -5.28 1.71
CA ARG A 368 12.61 -6.44 2.60
C ARG A 368 11.39 -7.36 2.54
N THR A 369 10.21 -6.77 2.47
CA THR A 369 8.93 -7.50 2.45
C THR A 369 8.33 -7.63 1.05
N THR A 370 8.87 -6.88 0.08
CA THR A 370 8.41 -6.90 -1.32
C THR A 370 8.56 -8.30 -1.91
N GLY A 371 7.44 -8.91 -2.32
CA GLY A 371 7.41 -10.26 -2.90
C GLY A 371 7.54 -11.42 -1.90
N SER A 372 7.51 -11.14 -0.59
CA SER A 372 7.45 -12.19 0.44
C SER A 372 6.02 -12.68 0.64
N HIS A 373 5.86 -14.00 0.81
CA HIS A 373 4.58 -14.67 1.14
C HIS A 373 4.78 -15.58 2.35
N GLU A 374 3.68 -16.09 2.92
CA GLU A 374 3.73 -16.98 4.10
C GLU A 374 4.69 -18.17 3.94
N GLN A 375 4.90 -18.65 2.71
CA GLN A 375 5.80 -19.76 2.41
C GLN A 375 7.21 -19.32 1.97
N LYS A 376 7.40 -18.07 1.50
CA LYS A 376 8.70 -17.52 1.07
C LYS A 376 8.98 -16.23 1.83
N ARG A 377 9.79 -16.33 2.89
CA ARG A 377 10.16 -15.19 3.76
C ARG A 377 11.21 -14.23 3.16
N THR A 378 11.72 -14.53 1.96
CA THR A 378 12.77 -13.74 1.31
C THR A 378 12.17 -12.72 0.35
N GLY A 379 12.33 -11.42 0.67
CA GLY A 379 11.88 -10.32 -0.21
C GLY A 379 12.93 -9.93 -1.26
N ALA A 380 12.56 -8.95 -2.11
CA ALA A 380 13.40 -8.42 -3.19
C ALA A 380 14.80 -7.98 -2.73
N LEU A 381 14.92 -7.44 -1.52
CA LEU A 381 16.20 -7.02 -0.96
C LEU A 381 17.20 -8.18 -0.87
N HIS A 382 16.75 -9.36 -0.43
CA HIS A 382 17.64 -10.53 -0.32
C HIS A 382 18.25 -10.96 -1.66
N LEU A 383 17.52 -10.77 -2.75
CA LEU A 383 18.01 -11.07 -4.11
C LEU A 383 19.04 -10.04 -4.59
N LEU A 384 18.99 -8.82 -4.05
CA LEU A 384 19.90 -7.73 -4.40
C LEU A 384 21.19 -7.72 -3.55
N LEU A 385 21.17 -8.31 -2.35
CA LEU A 385 22.32 -8.30 -1.43
C LEU A 385 23.61 -8.80 -2.08
N PRO A 386 23.66 -9.93 -2.83
CA PRO A 386 24.89 -10.39 -3.47
C PRO A 386 25.50 -9.36 -4.43
N HIS A 387 24.64 -8.60 -5.14
CA HIS A 387 25.07 -7.56 -6.08
C HIS A 387 25.56 -6.29 -5.37
N PHE A 388 25.03 -6.03 -4.16
CA PHE A 388 25.52 -4.96 -3.31
C PHE A 388 26.87 -5.32 -2.70
N GLU A 389 27.04 -6.57 -2.24
CA GLU A 389 28.32 -7.09 -1.71
C GLU A 389 29.42 -7.10 -2.75
N ALA A 390 29.08 -7.45 -3.99
CA ALA A 390 30.03 -7.43 -5.10
C ALA A 390 30.37 -6.01 -5.60
N GLY A 391 29.68 -4.96 -5.11
CA GLY A 391 29.85 -3.58 -5.57
C GLY A 391 29.44 -3.34 -7.03
N GLU A 392 28.61 -4.22 -7.59
CA GLU A 392 28.18 -4.16 -8.98
C GLU A 392 27.18 -3.04 -9.25
N LEU A 393 26.42 -2.64 -8.21
CA LEU A 393 25.35 -1.65 -8.30
C LEU A 393 25.71 -0.41 -7.49
N ARG A 394 25.54 0.74 -8.12
CA ARG A 394 25.64 2.03 -7.44
C ARG A 394 24.27 2.43 -6.97
N VAL A 395 24.07 2.43 -5.64
CA VAL A 395 22.75 2.61 -5.04
C VAL A 395 22.79 3.71 -3.99
N VAL A 396 21.76 4.54 -3.97
CA VAL A 396 21.45 5.42 -2.85
C VAL A 396 20.03 5.10 -2.40
N GLY A 397 19.91 4.61 -1.16
CA GLY A 397 18.60 4.35 -0.52
C GLY A 397 18.27 5.37 0.54
N THR A 398 16.97 5.55 0.83
CA THR A 398 16.54 6.33 2.00
C THR A 398 15.83 5.42 3.00
N LEU A 399 16.06 5.69 4.31
CA LEU A 399 15.45 4.97 5.42
C LEU A 399 15.08 5.94 6.55
N THR A 400 14.14 5.52 7.38
CA THR A 400 13.95 6.08 8.71
C THR A 400 14.92 5.41 9.71
N PRO A 401 15.19 5.99 10.88
CA PRO A 401 16.02 5.35 11.90
C PRO A 401 15.47 3.97 12.32
N SER A 402 14.16 3.87 12.53
CA SER A 402 13.50 2.61 12.89
C SER A 402 13.60 1.54 11.78
N ALA A 403 13.42 1.94 10.51
CA ALA A 403 13.59 1.04 9.38
C ALA A 403 15.05 0.57 9.23
N TRP A 404 16.03 1.43 9.58
CA TRP A 404 17.43 1.06 9.60
C TRP A 404 17.75 0.05 10.70
N GLU A 405 17.22 0.22 11.91
CA GLU A 405 17.35 -0.75 13.00
C GLU A 405 16.76 -2.11 12.62
N THR A 406 15.55 -2.11 12.03
CA THR A 406 14.90 -3.33 11.53
C THR A 406 15.74 -4.01 10.44
N LEU A 407 16.35 -3.23 9.54
CA LEU A 407 17.23 -3.76 8.50
C LEU A 407 18.47 -4.42 9.11
N GLN A 408 19.10 -3.81 10.11
CA GLN A 408 20.26 -4.36 10.80
C GLN A 408 19.96 -5.70 11.50
N GLN A 409 18.75 -5.85 12.04
CA GLN A 409 18.31 -7.09 12.68
C GLN A 409 18.05 -8.21 11.65
N SER A 410 17.55 -7.86 10.46
CA SER A 410 17.18 -8.81 9.43
C SER A 410 18.32 -9.19 8.46
N VAL A 411 19.32 -8.31 8.32
CA VAL A 411 20.47 -8.52 7.41
C VAL A 411 21.76 -8.47 8.23
N PRO A 412 22.33 -9.65 8.57
CA PRO A 412 23.64 -9.70 9.24
C PRO A 412 24.70 -9.00 8.39
N GLY A 413 25.47 -8.12 9.02
CA GLY A 413 26.53 -7.38 8.29
C GLY A 413 26.07 -6.11 7.56
N ALA A 414 24.82 -5.70 7.65
CA ALA A 414 24.30 -4.49 6.98
C ALA A 414 25.16 -3.24 7.24
N ARG A 415 25.72 -3.07 8.47
CA ARG A 415 26.64 -1.96 8.80
C ARG A 415 27.95 -1.98 8.00
N ALA A 416 28.45 -3.15 7.67
CA ALA A 416 29.65 -3.29 6.87
C ALA A 416 29.39 -3.07 5.39
N LEU A 417 28.20 -3.51 4.92
CA LEU A 417 27.79 -3.43 3.54
C LEU A 417 27.49 -1.99 3.10
N PHE A 418 26.71 -1.25 3.89
CA PHE A 418 26.21 0.06 3.51
C PHE A 418 27.09 1.19 4.06
N GLU A 419 27.29 2.22 3.26
CA GLU A 419 27.77 3.52 3.73
C GLU A 419 26.57 4.31 4.28
N VAL A 420 26.52 4.48 5.61
CA VAL A 420 25.38 5.12 6.28
C VAL A 420 25.67 6.58 6.56
N ILE A 421 24.80 7.46 6.10
CA ILE A 421 24.83 8.91 6.37
C ILE A 421 23.59 9.26 7.16
N ASN A 422 23.77 9.56 8.44
CA ASN A 422 22.67 10.03 9.30
C ASN A 422 22.41 11.51 9.06
N ILE A 423 21.16 11.87 8.88
CA ILE A 423 20.67 13.23 8.68
C ILE A 423 19.80 13.59 9.87
N GLU A 424 20.30 14.46 10.71
CA GLU A 424 19.59 14.94 11.88
C GLU A 424 18.64 16.10 11.52
N PRO A 425 17.59 16.33 12.32
CA PRO A 425 16.72 17.50 12.17
C PRO A 425 17.52 18.80 12.31
N MET A 426 17.23 19.77 11.44
CA MET A 426 17.89 21.07 11.48
C MET A 426 17.54 21.86 12.74
N GLY A 427 18.52 22.58 13.29
CA GLY A 427 18.31 23.51 14.38
C GLY A 427 17.32 24.63 14.02
N THR A 428 16.84 25.35 15.05
CA THR A 428 15.88 26.45 14.89
C THR A 428 16.40 27.54 13.94
N ASN A 429 17.61 28.03 14.17
CA ASN A 429 18.18 29.12 13.37
C ASN A 429 18.45 28.70 11.93
N GLU A 430 18.93 27.46 11.72
CA GLU A 430 19.16 26.91 10.38
C GLU A 430 17.86 26.74 9.61
N SER A 431 16.81 26.23 10.26
CA SER A 431 15.48 26.07 9.66
C SER A 431 14.87 27.40 9.25
N LEU A 432 14.98 28.43 10.11
CA LEU A 432 14.51 29.78 9.79
C LEU A 432 15.33 30.40 8.66
N GLY A 433 16.67 30.27 8.68
CA GLY A 433 17.52 30.72 7.60
C GLY A 433 17.17 30.10 6.24
N LEU A 434 16.94 28.79 6.24
CA LEU A 434 16.52 28.05 5.05
C LEU A 434 15.14 28.52 4.55
N ALA A 435 14.17 28.69 5.47
CA ALA A 435 12.83 29.16 5.12
C ALA A 435 12.85 30.55 4.49
N ARG A 436 13.62 31.51 5.10
CA ARG A 436 13.78 32.87 4.55
C ARG A 436 14.40 32.84 3.16
N ALA A 437 15.40 32.02 2.95
CA ALA A 437 16.05 31.89 1.66
C ALA A 437 15.11 31.24 0.60
N CYS A 438 14.34 30.23 0.97
CA CYS A 438 13.33 29.62 0.09
C CYS A 438 12.23 30.61 -0.30
N LEU A 439 11.87 31.53 0.57
CA LEU A 439 10.87 32.57 0.31
C LEU A 439 11.42 33.73 -0.51
N ALA A 440 12.71 34.08 -0.34
CA ALA A 440 13.40 35.11 -1.10
C ALA A 440 13.64 34.67 -2.55
N ASP A 441 14.07 33.42 -2.77
CA ASP A 441 14.35 32.83 -4.09
C ASP A 441 13.11 32.30 -4.82
N GLY A 442 11.92 32.65 -4.33
CA GLY A 442 10.66 32.06 -4.74
C GLY A 442 10.46 31.94 -6.23
N VAL A 443 9.96 30.75 -6.60
CA VAL A 443 9.69 30.20 -7.93
C VAL A 443 8.90 31.08 -8.88
N LYS A 444 8.22 32.09 -8.36
CA LYS A 444 7.58 33.18 -9.11
C LYS A 444 7.87 34.47 -8.38
N PRO A 445 8.43 35.49 -9.05
CA PRO A 445 8.66 36.83 -8.48
C PRO A 445 7.41 37.46 -7.88
N ASP A 446 6.22 37.07 -8.36
CA ASP A 446 4.93 37.63 -8.04
C ASP A 446 4.12 36.80 -7.02
N GLY A 447 4.68 35.81 -6.34
CA GLY A 447 3.95 34.99 -5.35
C GLY A 447 3.83 35.71 -4.00
N PRO A 448 2.78 35.41 -3.19
CA PRO A 448 2.59 35.97 -1.87
C PRO A 448 3.81 35.79 -0.97
N LYS A 449 4.18 36.86 -0.26
CA LYS A 449 5.31 36.88 0.70
C LYS A 449 4.77 36.97 2.13
N PRO A 450 5.54 36.57 3.16
CA PRO A 450 5.14 36.84 4.54
C PRO A 450 5.00 38.36 4.76
N ALA A 451 3.99 38.77 5.48
CA ALA A 451 3.73 40.18 5.78
C ALA A 451 4.84 40.78 6.65
N ASP A 452 5.42 39.97 7.54
CA ASP A 452 6.52 40.33 8.45
C ASP A 452 7.40 39.08 8.64
N GLU A 453 8.64 39.27 9.01
CA GLU A 453 9.57 38.17 9.39
C GLU A 453 9.05 37.33 10.56
N ARG A 454 8.34 37.93 11.49
CA ARG A 454 7.72 37.25 12.63
C ARG A 454 6.75 36.13 12.20
N VAL A 455 6.15 36.26 11.01
CA VAL A 455 5.25 35.23 10.46
C VAL A 455 6.01 33.91 10.22
N ILE A 456 7.28 33.96 9.86
CA ILE A 456 8.11 32.77 9.67
C ILE A 456 8.45 32.11 11.02
N ASP A 457 8.74 32.94 12.05
CA ASP A 457 9.01 32.43 13.40
C ASP A 457 7.75 31.77 13.98
N GLU A 458 6.58 32.39 13.79
CA GLU A 458 5.28 31.82 14.17
C GLU A 458 4.96 30.55 13.39
N ALA A 459 5.25 30.51 12.09
CA ALA A 459 5.08 29.31 11.28
C ALA A 459 5.93 28.14 11.82
N LEU A 460 7.16 28.40 12.29
CA LEU A 460 8.00 27.37 12.90
C LEU A 460 7.39 26.82 14.20
N LEU A 461 6.86 27.67 15.07
CA LEU A 461 6.21 27.27 16.31
C LEU A 461 4.98 26.40 16.03
N LEU A 462 4.10 26.88 15.12
CA LEU A 462 2.91 26.17 14.71
C LEU A 462 3.23 24.82 14.02
N ALA A 463 4.24 24.81 13.15
CA ALA A 463 4.64 23.58 12.48
C ALA A 463 5.20 22.54 13.45
N ARG A 464 5.98 22.95 14.46
CA ARG A 464 6.49 22.05 15.50
C ARG A 464 5.39 21.50 16.39
N GLN A 465 4.37 22.30 16.68
CA GLN A 465 3.27 21.90 17.54
C GLN A 465 2.27 20.99 16.84
N PHE A 466 1.96 21.26 15.57
CA PHE A 466 0.86 20.59 14.88
C PHE A 466 1.27 19.69 13.71
N LEU A 467 2.53 19.76 13.24
CA LEU A 467 3.04 18.94 12.12
C LEU A 467 4.25 18.12 12.58
N SER A 468 4.08 17.35 13.65
CA SER A 468 5.14 16.52 14.25
C SER A 468 5.42 15.22 13.49
N ASP A 469 4.58 14.86 12.51
CA ASP A 469 4.79 13.76 11.56
C ASP A 469 6.06 13.96 10.71
N ARG A 470 6.55 15.21 10.66
CA ARG A 470 7.76 15.58 9.94
C ARG A 470 8.72 16.37 10.82
N ALA A 471 9.97 16.04 10.68
CA ALA A 471 11.03 16.80 11.34
C ALA A 471 11.33 18.12 10.61
N ALA A 472 12.00 19.03 11.34
CA ALA A 472 12.52 20.25 10.74
C ALA A 472 13.64 19.96 9.74
N PRO A 473 13.74 20.72 8.62
CA PRO A 473 12.93 21.90 8.25
C PRO A 473 11.65 21.55 7.47
N GLY A 474 11.36 20.27 7.23
CA GLY A 474 10.32 19.82 6.32
C GLY A 474 8.91 20.28 6.74
N ASN A 475 8.59 20.22 8.03
CA ASN A 475 7.31 20.67 8.58
C ASN A 475 7.09 22.18 8.35
N LEU A 476 8.09 23.00 8.63
CA LEU A 476 8.05 24.46 8.42
C LEU A 476 7.86 24.80 6.93
N LEU A 477 8.69 24.18 6.07
CA LEU A 477 8.64 24.44 4.63
C LEU A 477 7.31 24.01 4.02
N GLN A 478 6.74 22.92 4.49
CA GLN A 478 5.43 22.42 4.05
C GLN A 478 4.32 23.44 4.40
N LEU A 479 4.29 23.91 5.64
CA LEU A 479 3.29 24.90 6.08
C LEU A 479 3.38 26.19 5.26
N LEU A 480 4.60 26.72 5.09
CA LEU A 480 4.81 27.95 4.31
C LEU A 480 4.45 27.78 2.83
N ASP A 481 4.82 26.67 2.20
CA ASP A 481 4.50 26.42 0.78
C ASP A 481 2.98 26.27 0.57
N GLN A 482 2.29 25.54 1.44
CA GLN A 482 0.84 25.39 1.35
C GLN A 482 0.09 26.71 1.62
N THR A 483 0.52 27.49 2.61
CA THR A 483 -0.04 28.81 2.88
C THR A 483 0.13 29.73 1.69
N ARG A 484 1.32 29.76 1.11
CA ARG A 484 1.62 30.54 -0.09
C ARG A 484 0.74 30.14 -1.28
N ARG A 485 0.56 28.84 -1.53
CA ARG A 485 -0.32 28.34 -2.59
C ARG A 485 -1.78 28.72 -2.35
N ARG A 486 -2.25 28.57 -1.13
CA ARG A 486 -3.62 28.90 -0.74
C ARG A 486 -3.92 30.39 -0.98
N VAL A 487 -3.06 31.29 -0.52
CA VAL A 487 -3.22 32.74 -0.70
C VAL A 487 -3.08 33.14 -2.17
N ALA A 488 -2.16 32.50 -2.92
CA ALA A 488 -2.04 32.72 -4.37
C ALA A 488 -3.29 32.31 -5.14
N HIS A 489 -3.93 31.20 -4.75
CA HIS A 489 -5.18 30.75 -5.36
C HIS A 489 -6.35 31.68 -5.04
N ALA A 490 -6.41 32.23 -3.85
CA ALA A 490 -7.43 33.19 -3.47
C ALA A 490 -7.29 34.54 -4.21
N GLY A 491 -6.11 34.86 -4.74
CA GLY A 491 -5.86 36.02 -5.60
C GLY A 491 -6.04 37.38 -4.95
N THR A 492 -6.21 37.43 -3.60
CA THR A 492 -6.70 38.62 -2.90
C THR A 492 -5.59 39.53 -2.35
N ARG A 493 -4.42 38.99 -2.07
CA ARG A 493 -3.35 39.73 -1.41
C ARG A 493 -1.95 39.28 -1.85
N PRO A 494 -0.96 40.22 -1.91
CA PRO A 494 0.44 39.87 -2.23
C PRO A 494 1.21 39.34 -1.02
N THR A 495 0.60 39.35 0.18
CA THR A 495 1.21 38.92 1.44
C THR A 495 0.31 37.97 2.21
N PHE A 496 0.91 37.11 3.03
CA PHE A 496 0.21 36.25 3.97
C PHE A 496 0.64 36.54 5.41
N ASP A 497 -0.24 36.31 6.34
CA ASP A 497 -0.06 36.55 7.76
C ASP A 497 -0.33 35.30 8.62
N ARG A 498 -0.30 35.48 9.96
CA ARG A 498 -0.62 34.40 10.90
C ARG A 498 -2.01 33.78 10.67
N THR A 499 -2.99 34.60 10.30
CA THR A 499 -4.36 34.13 10.05
C THR A 499 -4.39 33.15 8.89
N ASP A 500 -3.60 33.41 7.84
CA ASP A 500 -3.44 32.51 6.70
C ASP A 500 -2.73 31.21 7.09
N LEU A 501 -1.72 31.28 7.99
CA LEU A 501 -1.06 30.08 8.53
C LEU A 501 -2.04 29.20 9.29
N ILE A 502 -2.84 29.80 10.18
CA ILE A 502 -3.86 29.08 10.96
C ILE A 502 -4.93 28.48 10.07
N ALA A 503 -5.41 29.21 9.07
CA ALA A 503 -6.39 28.69 8.15
C ALA A 503 -5.83 27.53 7.30
N THR A 504 -4.56 27.61 6.91
CA THR A 504 -3.88 26.50 6.22
C THR A 504 -3.71 25.29 7.13
N LEU A 505 -3.31 25.49 8.39
CA LEU A 505 -3.24 24.41 9.37
C LEU A 505 -4.60 23.77 9.62
N ALA A 506 -5.68 24.55 9.68
CA ALA A 506 -7.03 24.03 9.82
C ALA A 506 -7.41 23.10 8.67
N GLU A 507 -7.06 23.46 7.43
CA GLU A 507 -7.24 22.59 6.25
C GLU A 507 -6.39 21.33 6.32
N MET A 508 -5.13 21.42 6.78
CA MET A 508 -4.21 20.28 6.89
C MET A 508 -4.59 19.29 7.99
N THR A 509 -4.98 19.82 9.16
CA THR A 509 -5.22 19.02 10.36
C THR A 509 -6.69 18.65 10.54
N GLY A 510 -7.61 19.45 9.98
CA GLY A 510 -9.04 19.34 10.22
C GLY A 510 -9.47 19.95 11.56
N LEU A 511 -8.56 20.58 12.31
CA LEU A 511 -8.89 21.27 13.56
C LEU A 511 -9.52 22.64 13.31
N PRO A 512 -10.47 23.08 14.15
CA PRO A 512 -11.05 24.42 14.02
C PRO A 512 -9.98 25.52 14.19
N PRO A 513 -10.04 26.63 13.42
CA PRO A 513 -9.11 27.75 13.58
C PRO A 513 -9.05 28.31 15.00
N SER A 514 -10.18 28.36 15.71
CA SER A 514 -10.26 28.79 17.11
C SER A 514 -9.46 27.90 18.07
N PHE A 515 -9.27 26.63 17.74
CA PHE A 515 -8.44 25.72 18.51
C PHE A 515 -6.95 25.95 18.23
N LEU A 516 -6.59 26.21 16.97
CA LEU A 516 -5.20 26.40 16.53
C LEU A 516 -4.62 27.77 16.95
N ASP A 517 -5.48 28.79 17.10
CA ASP A 517 -5.03 30.13 17.47
C ASP A 517 -4.99 30.31 19.01
N ASP A 518 -3.80 30.26 19.59
CA ASP A 518 -3.55 30.44 21.02
C ASP A 518 -3.87 31.86 21.54
N ARG A 519 -3.97 32.85 20.64
CA ARG A 519 -4.31 34.25 20.99
C ARG A 519 -5.80 34.46 21.15
N GLN A 520 -6.62 33.59 20.61
CA GLN A 520 -8.07 33.67 20.80
C GLN A 520 -8.47 33.05 22.12
N SER A 521 -9.23 33.80 22.92
CA SER A 521 -9.86 33.26 24.11
C SER A 521 -10.80 32.12 23.73
N TYR A 522 -10.72 31.00 24.42
CA TYR A 522 -11.56 29.84 24.19
C TYR A 522 -12.69 29.81 25.19
N ASP A 523 -13.92 29.84 24.70
CA ASP A 523 -15.12 29.82 25.57
C ASP A 523 -15.36 28.40 26.08
N LEU A 524 -14.78 28.09 27.24
CA LEU A 524 -14.97 26.80 27.89
C LEU A 524 -16.42 26.56 28.36
N GLN A 525 -17.19 27.62 28.56
CA GLN A 525 -18.60 27.49 28.90
C GLN A 525 -19.42 27.00 27.69
N ALA A 526 -19.17 27.56 26.52
CA ALA A 526 -19.77 27.06 25.30
C ALA A 526 -19.39 25.58 25.00
N VAL A 527 -18.16 25.17 25.32
CA VAL A 527 -17.73 23.77 25.23
C VAL A 527 -18.52 22.88 26.20
N ARG A 528 -18.70 23.30 27.47
CA ARG A 528 -19.51 22.57 28.44
C ARG A 528 -20.95 22.40 28.00
N ASP A 529 -21.51 23.47 27.47
CA ASP A 529 -22.91 23.49 27.03
C ASP A 529 -23.07 22.56 25.80
N PHE A 530 -22.11 22.57 24.86
CA PHE A 530 -22.10 21.65 23.73
C PHE A 530 -22.11 20.16 24.17
N PHE A 531 -21.26 19.82 25.15
CA PHE A 531 -21.22 18.44 25.66
C PHE A 531 -22.45 18.09 26.48
N ARG A 532 -22.96 19.00 27.28
CA ARG A 532 -24.15 18.80 28.11
C ARG A 532 -25.40 18.52 27.28
N GLU A 533 -25.56 19.23 26.19
CA GLU A 533 -26.68 19.03 25.26
C GLU A 533 -26.66 17.65 24.58
N ARG A 534 -25.47 17.06 24.40
CA ARG A 534 -25.28 15.85 23.60
C ARG A 534 -24.94 14.62 24.41
N ILE A 535 -24.30 14.79 25.58
CA ILE A 535 -23.90 13.72 26.51
C ILE A 535 -24.80 13.78 27.75
N LEU A 536 -26.01 13.27 27.60
CA LEU A 536 -26.99 13.30 28.70
C LEU A 536 -26.63 12.30 29.81
N GLY A 537 -26.76 12.71 31.08
CA GLY A 537 -26.61 11.85 32.25
C GLY A 537 -25.19 11.30 32.51
N GLN A 538 -24.17 11.86 31.84
CA GLN A 538 -22.75 11.49 32.02
C GLN A 538 -21.90 12.75 32.23
N ASP A 539 -22.28 13.57 33.23
CA ASP A 539 -21.65 14.88 33.46
C ASP A 539 -20.16 14.78 33.76
N GLU A 540 -19.74 13.72 34.47
CA GLU A 540 -18.33 13.45 34.78
C GLU A 540 -17.50 13.20 33.50
N ALA A 541 -18.08 12.47 32.57
CA ALA A 541 -17.43 12.23 31.28
C ALA A 541 -17.30 13.54 30.46
N GLY A 542 -18.37 14.33 30.42
CA GLY A 542 -18.37 15.62 29.75
C GLY A 542 -17.33 16.58 30.32
N GLU A 543 -17.28 16.73 31.66
CA GLU A 543 -16.32 17.63 32.32
C GLU A 543 -14.86 17.14 32.14
N CYS A 544 -14.64 15.81 32.16
CA CYS A 544 -13.33 15.25 31.86
C CYS A 544 -12.83 15.65 30.46
N LEU A 545 -13.69 15.60 29.46
CA LEU A 545 -13.35 16.03 28.11
C LEU A 545 -13.11 17.53 28.01
N VAL A 546 -13.92 18.36 28.66
CA VAL A 546 -13.75 19.83 28.74
C VAL A 546 -12.37 20.18 29.33
N GLN A 547 -12.00 19.54 30.46
CA GLN A 547 -10.70 19.76 31.08
C GLN A 547 -9.54 19.37 30.15
N ARG A 548 -9.68 18.25 29.44
CA ARG A 548 -8.65 17.84 28.47
C ARG A 548 -8.52 18.81 27.31
N ILE A 549 -9.64 19.25 26.74
CA ILE A 549 -9.66 20.28 25.69
C ILE A 549 -9.00 21.57 26.17
N ALA A 550 -9.27 21.99 27.41
CA ALA A 550 -8.63 23.15 28.00
C ALA A 550 -7.09 22.98 28.10
N MET A 551 -6.60 21.80 28.53
CA MET A 551 -5.17 21.48 28.58
C MET A 551 -4.53 21.49 27.18
N MET A 552 -5.20 20.89 26.20
CA MET A 552 -4.73 20.88 24.82
C MET A 552 -4.64 22.29 24.27
N LYS A 553 -5.66 23.11 24.49
CA LYS A 553 -5.69 24.52 24.06
C LYS A 553 -4.60 25.37 24.72
N ALA A 554 -4.31 25.12 25.98
CA ALA A 554 -3.27 25.80 26.74
C ALA A 554 -1.84 25.30 26.39
N GLY A 555 -1.71 24.26 25.57
CA GLY A 555 -0.41 23.67 25.23
C GLY A 555 0.28 23.00 26.41
N LEU A 556 -0.47 22.56 27.43
CA LEU A 556 0.05 21.96 28.65
C LEU A 556 0.12 20.42 28.60
N GLY A 557 -0.18 19.81 27.45
CA GLY A 557 -0.03 18.37 27.22
C GLY A 557 1.43 17.96 27.06
N ASP A 558 1.74 16.71 27.40
CA ASP A 558 3.03 16.10 27.12
C ASP A 558 3.16 15.87 25.60
N PRO A 559 4.15 16.45 24.92
CA PRO A 559 4.29 16.31 23.47
C PRO A 559 4.76 14.93 23.03
N SER A 560 5.20 14.07 23.95
CA SER A 560 5.63 12.70 23.64
C SER A 560 4.49 11.68 23.66
N ARG A 561 3.34 12.02 24.25
CA ARG A 561 2.19 11.12 24.48
C ARG A 561 0.99 11.50 23.64
N PRO A 562 -0.01 10.60 23.47
CA PRO A 562 -1.30 10.96 22.88
C PRO A 562 -1.95 12.14 23.61
N GLN A 563 -2.79 12.91 22.91
CA GLN A 563 -3.48 14.06 23.49
C GLN A 563 -4.38 13.70 24.66
N GLY A 564 -4.76 12.45 24.83
CA GLY A 564 -5.47 11.91 25.96
C GLY A 564 -5.74 10.43 25.81
N VAL A 565 -5.68 9.70 26.94
CA VAL A 565 -5.98 8.26 27.00
C VAL A 565 -7.01 8.04 28.11
N PHE A 566 -8.26 7.74 27.77
CA PHE A 566 -9.37 7.62 28.69
C PHE A 566 -9.98 6.23 28.69
N LEU A 567 -10.34 5.72 29.86
CA LEU A 567 -11.14 4.52 29.98
C LEU A 567 -12.55 4.89 30.47
N PHE A 568 -13.56 4.68 29.62
CA PHE A 568 -14.97 4.79 30.02
C PHE A 568 -15.52 3.41 30.37
N ALA A 569 -15.80 3.16 31.62
CA ALA A 569 -16.26 1.88 32.11
C ALA A 569 -17.67 1.98 32.70
N GLY A 570 -18.44 0.91 32.59
CA GLY A 570 -19.80 0.86 33.17
C GLY A 570 -20.76 0.01 32.36
N PRO A 571 -22.03 -0.03 32.72
CA PRO A 571 -23.04 -0.86 32.10
C PRO A 571 -23.21 -0.64 30.61
N THR A 572 -23.68 -1.66 29.90
CA THR A 572 -23.99 -1.58 28.49
C THR A 572 -25.10 -0.55 28.24
N GLY A 573 -25.00 0.22 27.17
CA GLY A 573 -26.06 1.18 26.79
C GLY A 573 -26.03 2.51 27.54
N THR A 574 -24.95 2.81 28.30
CA THR A 574 -24.77 4.09 29.01
C THR A 574 -24.18 5.22 28.14
N GLY A 575 -24.00 5.00 26.84
CA GLY A 575 -23.55 6.03 25.92
C GLY A 575 -22.05 6.14 25.75
N LYS A 576 -21.22 5.21 26.23
CA LYS A 576 -19.74 5.24 26.12
C LYS A 576 -19.23 5.49 24.68
N THR A 577 -19.74 4.76 23.71
CA THR A 577 -19.39 4.91 22.29
C THR A 577 -19.88 6.27 21.71
N GLU A 578 -21.01 6.79 22.20
CA GLU A 578 -21.56 8.09 21.77
C GLU A 578 -20.70 9.25 22.25
N ILE A 579 -20.12 9.16 23.45
CA ILE A 579 -19.17 10.15 23.97
C ILE A 579 -17.99 10.33 23.00
N ALA A 580 -17.44 9.25 22.47
CA ALA A 580 -16.35 9.31 21.49
C ALA A 580 -16.76 9.98 20.18
N LYS A 581 -17.99 9.74 19.70
CA LYS A 581 -18.51 10.38 18.49
C LYS A 581 -18.73 11.87 18.69
N VAL A 582 -19.32 12.26 19.82
CA VAL A 582 -19.55 13.66 20.15
C VAL A 582 -18.23 14.41 20.30
N LEU A 583 -17.20 13.79 20.86
CA LEU A 583 -15.86 14.38 20.91
C LEU A 583 -15.27 14.56 19.51
N ALA A 584 -15.39 13.58 18.63
CA ALA A 584 -14.91 13.68 17.25
C ALA A 584 -15.66 14.78 16.46
N GLU A 585 -16.98 14.86 16.63
CA GLU A 585 -17.80 15.93 16.04
C GLU A 585 -17.38 17.32 16.54
N PHE A 586 -17.12 17.44 17.86
CA PHE A 586 -16.67 18.69 18.44
C PHE A 586 -15.31 19.16 17.90
N LEU A 587 -14.32 18.25 17.92
CA LEU A 587 -12.95 18.60 17.54
C LEU A 587 -12.76 18.76 16.04
N PHE A 588 -13.45 17.96 15.22
CA PHE A 588 -13.19 17.84 13.79
C PHE A 588 -14.38 18.17 12.91
N GLY A 589 -15.51 18.57 13.50
CA GLY A 589 -16.74 18.89 12.76
C GLY A 589 -17.45 17.68 12.13
N SER A 590 -16.93 16.48 12.31
CA SER A 590 -17.51 15.26 11.75
C SER A 590 -17.22 14.03 12.63
N ALA A 591 -18.25 13.21 12.84
CA ALA A 591 -18.09 11.91 13.49
C ALA A 591 -17.27 10.88 12.65
N GLU A 592 -17.01 11.16 11.35
CA GLU A 592 -16.19 10.29 10.47
C GLU A 592 -14.70 10.31 10.83
N ARG A 593 -14.27 11.28 11.65
CA ARG A 593 -12.92 11.32 12.23
C ARG A 593 -12.74 10.36 13.41
N LEU A 594 -13.77 9.59 13.74
CA LEU A 594 -13.70 8.50 14.72
C LEU A 594 -13.16 7.22 14.05
N ILE A 595 -12.01 6.77 14.51
CA ILE A 595 -11.44 5.46 14.16
C ILE A 595 -11.93 4.48 15.20
N ARG A 596 -12.80 3.55 14.84
CA ARG A 596 -13.35 2.56 15.76
C ARG A 596 -12.75 1.19 15.52
N VAL A 597 -12.26 0.57 16.57
CA VAL A 597 -11.78 -0.82 16.58
C VAL A 597 -12.53 -1.60 17.64
N ASP A 598 -13.16 -2.70 17.25
CA ASP A 598 -13.82 -3.64 18.17
C ASP A 598 -12.81 -4.66 18.67
N MET A 599 -12.50 -4.61 19.96
CA MET A 599 -11.50 -5.49 20.58
C MET A 599 -11.96 -6.95 20.69
N SER A 600 -13.25 -7.23 20.52
CA SER A 600 -13.75 -8.60 20.48
C SER A 600 -13.23 -9.40 19.26
N GLU A 601 -12.82 -8.71 18.19
CA GLU A 601 -12.19 -9.31 17.02
C GLU A 601 -10.71 -9.66 17.25
N PHE A 602 -10.12 -9.14 18.33
CA PHE A 602 -8.70 -9.23 18.66
C PHE A 602 -8.44 -9.96 19.99
N ASN A 603 -9.18 -11.06 20.24
CA ASN A 603 -9.15 -11.81 21.48
C ASN A 603 -8.18 -13.01 21.49
N GLU A 604 -7.56 -13.35 20.38
CA GLU A 604 -6.63 -14.48 20.24
C GLU A 604 -5.17 -14.03 20.38
N ARG A 605 -4.29 -14.95 20.79
CA ARG A 605 -2.84 -14.69 20.79
C ARG A 605 -2.34 -14.35 19.39
N GLY A 606 -1.49 -13.32 19.29
CA GLY A 606 -1.00 -12.80 18.00
C GLY A 606 -1.93 -11.78 17.36
N ALA A 607 -3.00 -11.36 18.04
CA ALA A 607 -3.91 -10.33 17.55
C ALA A 607 -3.21 -8.96 17.39
N ALA A 608 -2.19 -8.66 18.20
CA ALA A 608 -1.36 -7.47 18.05
C ALA A 608 -0.75 -7.37 16.65
N ALA A 609 -0.26 -8.48 16.09
CA ALA A 609 0.28 -8.50 14.72
C ALA A 609 -0.77 -8.18 13.64
N ARG A 610 -2.05 -8.54 13.87
CA ARG A 610 -3.15 -8.19 12.94
C ARG A 610 -3.48 -6.69 12.98
N LEU A 611 -3.40 -6.07 14.16
CA LEU A 611 -3.57 -4.62 14.31
C LEU A 611 -2.46 -3.83 13.63
N LEU A 612 -1.24 -4.40 13.60
CA LEU A 612 -0.05 -3.80 13.01
C LEU A 612 0.04 -4.00 11.49
N ARG A 613 -0.56 -5.06 10.94
CA ARG A 613 -0.50 -5.33 9.51
C ARG A 613 -1.14 -4.20 8.72
N ALA A 614 -0.36 -3.57 7.86
CA ALA A 614 -0.90 -2.74 6.81
C ALA A 614 -1.68 -3.64 5.85
N THR A 615 -3.00 -3.49 5.80
CA THR A 615 -3.83 -4.23 4.83
C THR A 615 -3.34 -3.90 3.43
N SER A 616 -2.99 -4.93 2.67
CA SER A 616 -2.70 -4.80 1.25
C SER A 616 -3.89 -4.11 0.55
N PRO A 617 -3.68 -3.14 -0.35
CA PRO A 617 -4.75 -2.44 -1.07
C PRO A 617 -5.63 -3.35 -1.95
N LEU A 618 -5.37 -4.67 -1.96
CA LEU A 618 -6.08 -5.66 -2.77
C LEU A 618 -7.17 -6.45 -2.02
N THR A 619 -7.40 -6.18 -0.73
CA THR A 619 -8.52 -6.80 -0.01
C THR A 619 -9.69 -5.82 0.11
N ASP A 620 -10.77 -6.11 -0.60
CA ASP A 620 -12.04 -5.35 -0.71
C ASP A 620 -12.85 -5.22 0.59
N SER A 621 -12.34 -5.61 1.74
CA SER A 621 -12.97 -5.35 3.03
C SER A 621 -12.56 -3.98 3.53
N GLY A 622 -13.44 -3.01 3.41
CA GLY A 622 -13.26 -1.57 3.64
C GLY A 622 -12.84 -1.08 5.03
N GLY A 623 -11.98 -1.81 5.74
CA GLY A 623 -11.37 -1.43 7.00
C GLY A 623 -9.88 -1.66 6.95
N GLY A 624 -9.10 -0.63 6.60
CA GLY A 624 -7.65 -0.65 6.75
C GLY A 624 -7.26 -0.91 8.22
N SER A 625 -6.03 -1.40 8.47
CA SER A 625 -5.52 -1.60 9.83
C SER A 625 -5.58 -0.29 10.64
N LEU A 626 -5.59 -0.39 11.97
CA LEU A 626 -5.55 0.79 12.85
C LEU A 626 -4.39 1.72 12.45
N VAL A 627 -3.23 1.15 12.22
CA VAL A 627 -2.01 1.86 11.81
C VAL A 627 -2.21 2.65 10.52
N SER A 628 -2.83 2.05 9.49
CA SER A 628 -3.09 2.74 8.22
C SER A 628 -4.15 3.85 8.36
N GLN A 629 -5.16 3.66 9.19
CA GLN A 629 -6.18 4.67 9.44
C GLN A 629 -5.63 5.89 10.20
N VAL A 630 -4.81 5.67 11.24
CA VAL A 630 -4.17 6.77 11.98
C VAL A 630 -3.14 7.49 11.09
N ARG A 631 -2.39 6.78 10.25
CA ARG A 631 -1.47 7.40 9.28
C ARG A 631 -2.21 8.33 8.31
N GLN A 632 -3.38 7.92 7.83
CA GLN A 632 -4.20 8.74 6.94
C GLN A 632 -4.87 9.90 7.65
N ARG A 633 -5.18 9.74 8.94
CA ARG A 633 -5.91 10.71 9.77
C ARG A 633 -5.21 10.89 11.11
N PRO A 634 -4.03 11.56 11.15
CA PRO A 634 -3.26 11.72 12.38
C PRO A 634 -4.05 12.42 13.50
N PHE A 635 -4.88 13.41 13.13
CA PHE A 635 -5.80 14.08 14.03
C PHE A 635 -7.15 13.34 14.03
N SER A 636 -7.34 12.49 15.03
CA SER A 636 -8.54 11.63 15.12
C SER A 636 -8.81 11.22 16.57
N VAL A 637 -10.04 10.80 16.80
CA VAL A 637 -10.39 10.07 18.03
C VAL A 637 -10.31 8.57 17.72
N VAL A 638 -9.53 7.85 18.49
CA VAL A 638 -9.41 6.39 18.39
C VAL A 638 -10.25 5.75 19.47
N LEU A 639 -11.27 5.01 19.09
CA LEU A 639 -12.14 4.27 20.01
C LEU A 639 -11.81 2.78 19.97
N LEU A 640 -11.35 2.25 21.10
CA LEU A 640 -11.13 0.83 21.31
C LEU A 640 -12.33 0.29 22.12
N ASP A 641 -13.29 -0.30 21.40
CA ASP A 641 -14.55 -0.73 22.01
C ASP A 641 -14.39 -2.12 22.63
N GLU A 642 -14.93 -2.32 23.84
CA GLU A 642 -14.86 -3.56 24.63
C GLU A 642 -13.41 -4.02 24.90
N PHE A 643 -12.56 -3.09 25.36
CA PHE A 643 -11.12 -3.28 25.50
C PHE A 643 -10.73 -4.47 26.39
N GLU A 644 -11.55 -4.83 27.38
CA GLU A 644 -11.35 -6.00 28.24
C GLU A 644 -11.36 -7.33 27.48
N LYS A 645 -11.92 -7.38 26.28
CA LYS A 645 -11.98 -8.60 25.46
C LYS A 645 -10.73 -8.82 24.63
N GLY A 646 -9.91 -7.79 24.46
CA GLY A 646 -8.66 -7.89 23.72
C GLY A 646 -7.65 -8.83 24.39
N ALA A 647 -6.83 -9.47 23.58
CA ALA A 647 -5.74 -10.33 24.05
C ALA A 647 -4.66 -9.51 24.80
N SER A 648 -3.89 -10.15 25.67
CA SER A 648 -2.87 -9.48 26.49
C SER A 648 -1.76 -8.81 25.68
N ASP A 649 -1.41 -9.35 24.52
CA ASP A 649 -0.43 -8.76 23.59
C ASP A 649 -0.93 -7.46 22.96
N VAL A 650 -2.24 -7.31 22.78
CA VAL A 650 -2.87 -6.05 22.37
C VAL A 650 -2.78 -5.01 23.48
N TRP A 651 -2.99 -5.41 24.74
CA TRP A 651 -2.84 -4.47 25.86
C TRP A 651 -1.41 -3.96 26.00
N ASP A 652 -0.42 -4.84 25.85
CA ASP A 652 0.99 -4.47 25.88
C ASP A 652 1.35 -3.49 24.73
N LEU A 653 0.73 -3.66 23.55
CA LEU A 653 0.87 -2.72 22.44
C LEU A 653 0.34 -1.32 22.77
N PHE A 654 -0.83 -1.24 23.40
CA PHE A 654 -1.41 0.05 23.79
C PHE A 654 -0.73 0.68 25.00
N LEU A 655 -0.02 -0.08 25.84
CA LEU A 655 0.91 0.48 26.81
C LEU A 655 2.00 1.33 26.12
N GLN A 656 2.62 0.77 25.10
CA GLN A 656 3.63 1.50 24.32
C GLN A 656 3.05 2.75 23.66
N VAL A 657 1.86 2.65 23.06
CA VAL A 657 1.20 3.82 22.46
C VAL A 657 0.92 4.91 23.49
N ALA A 658 0.47 4.54 24.71
CA ALA A 658 0.16 5.48 25.78
C ALA A 658 1.41 6.18 26.33
N ASP A 659 2.59 5.53 26.30
CA ASP A 659 3.85 6.10 26.78
C ASP A 659 4.59 6.90 25.71
N ASP A 660 4.79 6.30 24.53
CA ASP A 660 5.65 6.83 23.50
C ASP A 660 4.89 7.60 22.40
N GLY A 661 3.56 7.53 22.42
CA GLY A 661 2.72 8.14 21.37
C GLY A 661 3.01 7.63 19.96
N ARG A 662 3.65 6.47 19.83
CA ARG A 662 4.11 5.92 18.56
C ARG A 662 3.88 4.41 18.52
N LEU A 663 3.69 3.90 17.31
CA LEU A 663 3.55 2.49 17.05
C LEU A 663 4.29 2.13 15.77
N THR A 664 5.12 1.10 15.82
CA THR A 664 5.86 0.62 14.64
C THR A 664 5.13 -0.58 14.04
N ASP A 665 4.84 -0.51 12.75
CA ASP A 665 4.18 -1.60 12.03
C ASP A 665 5.16 -2.76 11.69
N ASP A 666 4.64 -3.81 11.07
CA ASP A 666 5.41 -4.99 10.67
C ASP A 666 6.40 -4.70 9.51
N HIS A 667 6.27 -3.56 8.85
CA HIS A 667 7.21 -3.08 7.83
C HIS A 667 8.34 -2.21 8.41
N GLY A 668 8.30 -1.93 9.72
CA GLY A 668 9.27 -1.06 10.39
C GLY A 668 8.95 0.42 10.24
N GLU A 669 7.74 0.77 9.77
CA GLU A 669 7.30 2.15 9.69
C GLU A 669 6.61 2.58 10.97
N THR A 670 7.01 3.72 11.50
CA THR A 670 6.43 4.28 12.73
C THR A 670 5.24 5.17 12.41
N VAL A 671 4.13 4.95 13.13
CA VAL A 671 2.92 5.76 13.08
C VAL A 671 2.81 6.59 14.34
N ASP A 672 2.44 7.85 14.16
CA ASP A 672 2.36 8.85 15.21
C ASP A 672 0.94 8.94 15.78
N PHE A 673 0.78 8.62 17.07
CA PHE A 673 -0.47 8.72 17.83
C PHE A 673 -0.53 9.98 18.71
N ARG A 674 0.50 10.84 18.74
CA ARG A 674 0.58 12.01 19.61
C ARG A 674 -0.51 13.05 19.35
N HIS A 675 -1.12 13.03 18.18
CA HIS A 675 -2.25 13.89 17.83
C HIS A 675 -3.61 13.22 17.98
N THR A 676 -3.65 11.99 18.48
CA THR A 676 -4.90 11.26 18.71
C THR A 676 -5.39 11.43 20.15
N ILE A 677 -6.69 11.32 20.34
CA ILE A 677 -7.31 11.06 21.64
C ILE A 677 -7.78 9.61 21.63
N ILE A 678 -7.30 8.82 22.56
CA ILE A 678 -7.63 7.40 22.67
C ILE A 678 -8.70 7.21 23.73
N ILE A 679 -9.80 6.62 23.33
CA ILE A 679 -10.92 6.27 24.21
C ILE A 679 -11.06 4.76 24.23
N LEU A 680 -10.92 4.17 25.42
CA LEU A 680 -11.18 2.77 25.65
C LEU A 680 -12.57 2.65 26.30
N THR A 681 -13.37 1.68 25.87
CA THR A 681 -14.63 1.39 26.55
C THR A 681 -14.56 0.01 27.20
N SER A 682 -15.22 -0.13 28.34
CA SER A 682 -15.31 -1.40 29.06
C SER A 682 -16.70 -1.59 29.65
N ASN A 683 -17.15 -2.85 29.66
CA ASN A 683 -18.38 -3.29 30.33
C ASN A 683 -18.11 -4.00 31.67
N LEU A 684 -16.89 -3.92 32.19
CA LEU A 684 -16.52 -4.49 33.47
C LEU A 684 -17.34 -3.87 34.61
N GLY A 685 -17.68 -4.69 35.62
CA GLY A 685 -18.50 -4.27 36.73
C GLY A 685 -19.98 -4.04 36.41
N ALA A 686 -20.40 -4.33 35.16
CA ALA A 686 -21.77 -4.11 34.71
C ALA A 686 -22.83 -5.07 35.24
N ARG A 687 -22.47 -6.09 36.03
CA ARG A 687 -23.44 -7.00 36.60
C ARG A 687 -24.19 -6.29 37.73
N LEU A 688 -25.34 -5.73 37.36
CA LEU A 688 -26.39 -5.44 38.31
C LEU A 688 -26.87 -6.78 38.87
N PRO A 689 -27.02 -6.96 40.22
CA PRO A 689 -27.56 -8.20 40.76
C PRO A 689 -28.94 -8.42 40.14
N THR A 690 -29.12 -9.58 39.53
CA THR A 690 -30.40 -10.02 38.98
C THR A 690 -31.36 -10.35 40.09
N GLY A 691 -32.00 -9.34 40.64
CA GLY A 691 -33.23 -9.49 41.40
C GLY A 691 -34.38 -9.56 40.44
N SER A 692 -35.01 -10.73 40.33
CA SER A 692 -36.21 -10.95 39.54
C SER A 692 -37.37 -10.04 40.00
N GLY A 693 -37.53 -8.92 39.28
CA GLY A 693 -38.61 -7.97 39.45
C GLY A 693 -38.73 -7.02 38.29
N VAL A 694 -39.67 -7.28 37.39
CA VAL A 694 -40.10 -6.33 36.34
C VAL A 694 -40.87 -5.20 37.07
N GLY A 695 -40.22 -4.05 37.29
CA GLY A 695 -40.86 -2.86 37.84
C GLY A 695 -39.88 -1.96 38.61
N PHE A 696 -40.01 -0.64 38.45
CA PHE A 696 -39.32 0.42 39.20
C PHE A 696 -39.77 0.44 40.71
N GLY A 697 -39.71 -0.68 41.41
CA GLY A 697 -40.20 -0.75 42.76
C GLY A 697 -39.41 -1.68 43.68
N ARG A 698 -38.75 -1.11 44.69
CA ARG A 698 -38.28 -1.67 45.93
C ARG A 698 -37.38 -2.93 45.82
N GLY A 699 -36.07 -2.69 45.71
CA GLY A 699 -35.05 -3.72 45.82
C GLY A 699 -33.86 -3.55 44.84
N ALA A 700 -33.71 -2.43 44.18
CA ALA A 700 -32.55 -2.13 43.39
C ALA A 700 -31.34 -2.00 44.32
N GLU A 701 -30.48 -2.99 44.36
CA GLU A 701 -29.11 -2.78 44.81
C GLU A 701 -28.54 -1.63 43.97
N THR A 702 -28.24 -0.54 44.69
CA THR A 702 -27.77 0.72 44.05
C THR A 702 -26.48 0.44 43.32
N PHE A 703 -26.43 0.80 42.02
CA PHE A 703 -25.17 0.85 41.26
C PHE A 703 -24.09 1.57 42.07
N ARG A 704 -22.97 0.90 42.31
CA ARG A 704 -21.84 1.45 43.07
C ARG A 704 -20.67 1.64 42.13
N PRO A 705 -20.21 2.87 41.91
CA PRO A 705 -19.02 3.14 41.12
C PRO A 705 -17.78 2.33 41.52
N GLN A 706 -17.62 2.11 42.84
CA GLN A 706 -16.51 1.34 43.43
C GLN A 706 -16.47 -0.12 42.95
N ASP A 707 -17.61 -0.72 42.62
CA ASP A 707 -17.65 -2.09 42.11
C ASP A 707 -17.08 -2.16 40.70
N VAL A 708 -17.30 -1.11 39.89
CA VAL A 708 -16.72 -0.96 38.56
C VAL A 708 -15.20 -0.73 38.64
N GLU A 709 -14.76 0.17 39.54
CA GLU A 709 -13.35 0.43 39.81
C GLU A 709 -12.62 -0.83 40.27
N THR A 710 -13.22 -1.58 41.20
CA THR A 710 -12.66 -2.85 41.67
C THR A 710 -12.58 -3.90 40.57
N ALA A 711 -13.55 -3.93 39.65
CA ALA A 711 -13.53 -4.83 38.51
C ALA A 711 -12.43 -4.46 37.51
N ILE A 712 -12.20 -3.17 37.32
CA ILE A 712 -11.09 -2.64 36.46
C ILE A 712 -9.74 -3.03 37.05
N ASP A 713 -9.55 -2.81 38.37
CA ASP A 713 -8.30 -3.14 39.10
C ASP A 713 -7.98 -4.64 39.07
N ARG A 714 -8.99 -5.48 38.96
CA ARG A 714 -8.82 -6.94 38.85
C ARG A 714 -8.54 -7.40 37.43
N ALA A 715 -9.10 -6.70 36.42
CA ALA A 715 -9.00 -7.09 35.01
C ALA A 715 -7.71 -6.59 34.37
N PHE A 716 -7.31 -5.36 34.69
CA PHE A 716 -6.16 -4.73 34.09
C PHE A 716 -4.97 -4.67 35.05
N ARG A 717 -3.77 -4.75 34.51
CA ARG A 717 -2.55 -4.55 35.29
C ARG A 717 -2.49 -3.11 35.80
N LYS A 718 -2.03 -2.91 37.05
CA LYS A 718 -1.84 -1.55 37.62
C LYS A 718 -0.96 -0.65 36.74
N GLU A 719 0.02 -1.22 36.08
CA GLU A 719 0.88 -0.52 35.14
C GLU A 719 0.06 0.13 34.01
N PHE A 720 -0.90 -0.61 33.44
CA PHE A 720 -1.79 -0.09 32.41
C PHE A 720 -2.69 1.05 32.93
N ILE A 721 -3.30 0.86 34.09
CA ILE A 721 -4.18 1.86 34.71
C ILE A 721 -3.43 3.17 34.98
N ASN A 722 -2.17 3.10 35.41
CA ASN A 722 -1.32 4.27 35.68
C ASN A 722 -0.92 5.05 34.41
N ARG A 723 -1.11 4.48 33.22
CA ARG A 723 -0.84 5.16 31.94
C ARG A 723 -2.06 5.88 31.39
N LEU A 724 -3.25 5.60 31.94
CA LEU A 724 -4.48 6.30 31.57
C LEU A 724 -4.50 7.69 32.22
N ASP A 725 -4.90 8.70 31.45
CA ASP A 725 -5.10 10.05 32.00
C ASP A 725 -6.27 10.06 32.98
N ARG A 726 -7.33 9.29 32.70
CA ARG A 726 -8.47 9.15 33.59
C ARG A 726 -9.29 7.89 33.32
N VAL A 727 -9.79 7.30 34.40
CA VAL A 727 -10.85 6.29 34.38
C VAL A 727 -12.15 6.99 34.76
N VAL A 728 -13.17 6.89 33.91
CA VAL A 728 -14.47 7.52 34.12
C VAL A 728 -15.52 6.42 34.21
N VAL A 729 -16.27 6.41 35.30
CA VAL A 729 -17.33 5.44 35.52
C VAL A 729 -18.66 5.99 34.99
N CYS A 730 -19.13 5.44 33.88
CA CYS A 730 -20.44 5.76 33.30
C CYS A 730 -21.56 5.13 34.12
N ARG A 731 -22.49 5.96 34.54
CA ARG A 731 -23.62 5.56 35.41
C ARG A 731 -24.82 5.11 34.57
N PRO A 732 -25.68 4.22 35.08
CA PRO A 732 -26.96 3.95 34.46
C PRO A 732 -27.78 5.23 34.33
N PHE A 733 -28.54 5.36 33.25
CA PHE A 733 -29.38 6.53 33.03
C PHE A 733 -30.55 6.57 34.02
N THR A 734 -30.84 7.76 34.53
CA THR A 734 -32.09 8.02 35.27
C THR A 734 -33.29 8.04 34.30
N ARG A 735 -34.51 7.95 34.83
CA ARG A 735 -35.73 8.01 34.01
C ARG A 735 -35.85 9.32 33.26
N GLU A 736 -35.45 10.42 33.90
CA GLU A 736 -35.42 11.75 33.35
C GLU A 736 -34.45 11.84 32.15
N ALA A 737 -33.21 11.34 32.32
CA ALA A 737 -32.22 11.29 31.27
C ALA A 737 -32.67 10.41 30.09
N MET A 738 -33.36 9.31 30.35
CA MET A 738 -33.94 8.44 29.36
C MET A 738 -35.06 9.12 28.54
N ARG A 739 -35.87 9.93 29.23
CA ARG A 739 -36.93 10.73 28.58
C ARG A 739 -36.33 11.76 27.63
N GLU A 740 -35.28 12.43 28.05
CA GLU A 740 -34.55 13.38 27.20
C GLU A 740 -33.87 12.66 26.00
N LEU A 741 -33.24 11.52 26.21
CA LEU A 741 -32.66 10.70 25.13
C LEU A 741 -33.73 10.28 24.12
N LEU A 742 -34.90 9.87 24.58
CA LEU A 742 -36.02 9.50 23.74
C LEU A 742 -36.49 10.69 22.89
N ARG A 743 -36.61 11.88 23.48
CA ARG A 743 -36.94 13.09 22.75
C ARG A 743 -35.92 13.42 21.67
N LEU A 744 -34.62 13.24 21.93
CA LEU A 744 -33.56 13.38 20.93
C LEU A 744 -33.67 12.34 19.81
N GLU A 745 -33.97 11.09 20.11
CA GLU A 745 -34.15 10.05 19.08
C GLU A 745 -35.42 10.31 18.23
N ILE A 746 -36.50 10.80 18.82
CA ILE A 746 -37.69 11.26 18.09
C ILE A 746 -37.34 12.44 17.17
N ALA A 747 -36.66 13.45 17.66
CA ALA A 747 -36.23 14.60 16.86
C ALA A 747 -35.30 14.23 15.71
N LYS A 748 -34.42 13.22 15.89
CA LYS A 748 -33.61 12.64 14.82
C LYS A 748 -34.48 11.93 13.78
N ALA A 749 -35.52 11.22 14.22
CA ALA A 749 -36.46 10.54 13.36
C ALA A 749 -37.26 11.52 12.48
N GLU A 750 -37.73 12.64 13.04
CA GLU A 750 -38.44 13.71 12.33
C GLU A 750 -37.61 14.37 11.24
N ARG A 751 -36.28 14.45 11.41
CA ARG A 751 -35.37 14.98 10.39
C ARG A 751 -35.14 14.04 9.19
N ARG A 752 -35.69 12.80 9.21
CA ARG A 752 -35.56 11.88 8.08
C ARG A 752 -36.30 12.43 6.86
N ARG A 753 -35.73 12.19 5.66
CA ARG A 753 -36.23 12.71 4.39
C ARG A 753 -37.74 12.49 4.17
N GLY A 754 -38.27 11.34 4.60
CA GLY A 754 -39.68 10.98 4.44
C GLY A 754 -40.65 11.79 5.31
N LEU A 755 -40.13 12.46 6.35
CA LEU A 755 -40.93 13.26 7.29
C LEU A 755 -40.66 14.76 7.09
N ARG A 756 -39.44 15.18 6.80
CA ARG A 756 -39.01 16.60 6.70
C ARG A 756 -39.67 17.40 5.57
N HIS A 757 -40.10 16.76 4.51
CA HIS A 757 -40.64 17.42 3.32
C HIS A 757 -42.17 17.26 3.19
N ARG A 758 -42.87 17.11 4.28
CA ARG A 758 -44.31 16.98 4.29
C ARG A 758 -44.96 18.17 4.98
N ASP A 759 -46.12 18.56 4.50
CA ASP A 759 -46.88 19.74 5.00
C ASP A 759 -47.75 19.42 6.25
N TRP A 760 -47.23 18.50 7.11
CA TRP A 760 -47.89 18.11 8.36
C TRP A 760 -46.90 18.10 9.52
N ALA A 761 -47.40 18.45 10.72
CA ALA A 761 -46.63 18.45 11.94
C ALA A 761 -46.92 17.21 12.80
N THR A 762 -45.91 16.68 13.44
CA THR A 762 -46.03 15.62 14.45
C THR A 762 -46.02 16.25 15.84
N ILE A 763 -47.01 15.93 16.64
CA ILE A 763 -47.09 16.35 18.07
C ILE A 763 -47.08 15.06 18.90
N TRP A 764 -46.16 15.02 19.84
CA TRP A 764 -46.04 13.86 20.72
C TRP A 764 -46.61 14.18 22.08
N ASP A 765 -47.63 13.41 22.49
CA ASP A 765 -48.17 13.50 23.84
C ASP A 765 -47.23 12.79 24.81
N ASP A 766 -47.22 13.27 26.07
CA ASP A 766 -46.42 12.67 27.15
C ASP A 766 -46.73 11.17 27.35
N SER A 767 -47.99 10.76 27.10
CA SER A 767 -48.39 9.34 27.16
C SER A 767 -47.68 8.48 26.11
N ALA A 768 -47.45 9.00 24.90
CA ALA A 768 -46.72 8.33 23.83
C ALA A 768 -45.23 8.19 24.19
N VAL A 769 -44.66 9.26 24.77
CA VAL A 769 -43.29 9.24 25.30
C VAL A 769 -43.13 8.19 26.41
N ASP A 770 -44.06 8.15 27.39
CA ASP A 770 -44.02 7.17 28.45
C ASP A 770 -44.22 5.71 27.94
N PHE A 771 -45.09 5.52 26.94
CA PHE A 771 -45.26 4.20 26.32
C PHE A 771 -43.97 3.74 25.63
N LEU A 772 -43.32 4.61 24.87
CA LEU A 772 -42.05 4.30 24.18
C LEU A 772 -40.94 4.02 25.19
N LEU A 773 -40.91 4.73 26.32
CA LEU A 773 -39.97 4.48 27.40
C LEU A 773 -40.18 3.11 28.03
N GLU A 774 -41.42 2.73 28.35
CA GLU A 774 -41.74 1.42 28.94
C GLU A 774 -41.34 0.27 27.99
N ARG A 775 -41.53 0.43 26.71
CA ARG A 775 -41.16 -0.59 25.70
C ARG A 775 -39.69 -0.57 25.31
N GLY A 776 -39.03 0.58 25.39
CA GLY A 776 -37.64 0.79 24.99
C GLY A 776 -36.63 0.76 26.13
N PHE A 777 -37.05 0.56 27.39
CA PHE A 777 -36.17 0.46 28.55
C PHE A 777 -36.02 -0.97 29.05
N THR A 778 -34.75 -1.41 29.16
CA THR A 778 -34.38 -2.60 29.92
C THR A 778 -33.18 -2.27 30.78
N VAL A 779 -33.17 -2.72 32.03
CA VAL A 779 -32.08 -2.45 32.98
C VAL A 779 -30.73 -2.96 32.42
N ASP A 780 -30.76 -4.08 31.75
CA ASP A 780 -29.54 -4.74 31.22
C ASP A 780 -28.97 -4.08 29.94
N LEU A 781 -29.81 -3.47 29.13
CA LEU A 781 -29.41 -2.95 27.81
C LEU A 781 -29.38 -1.41 27.76
N GLY A 782 -29.78 -0.73 28.80
CA GLY A 782 -29.79 0.74 28.92
C GLY A 782 -30.61 1.41 27.82
N ALA A 783 -30.03 2.39 27.13
CA ALA A 783 -30.69 3.16 26.07
C ALA A 783 -30.70 2.47 24.68
N ARG A 784 -30.01 1.35 24.48
CA ARG A 784 -29.98 0.67 23.16
C ARG A 784 -31.35 0.29 22.60
N PRO A 785 -32.31 -0.22 23.42
CA PRO A 785 -33.63 -0.57 22.96
C PRO A 785 -34.51 0.64 22.58
N LEU A 786 -34.23 1.85 23.07
CA LEU A 786 -35.03 3.04 22.76
C LEU A 786 -35.13 3.31 21.27
N ARG A 787 -34.01 3.24 20.57
CA ARG A 787 -33.99 3.40 19.11
C ARG A 787 -34.86 2.37 18.40
N ARG A 788 -34.84 1.10 18.86
CA ARG A 788 -35.69 0.05 18.31
C ARG A 788 -37.15 0.28 18.64
N ALA A 789 -37.47 0.83 19.83
CA ALA A 789 -38.83 1.19 20.19
C ALA A 789 -39.35 2.30 19.27
N VAL A 790 -38.57 3.33 19.01
CA VAL A 790 -38.91 4.40 18.07
C VAL A 790 -39.09 3.83 16.65
N GLU A 791 -38.23 2.96 16.19
CA GLU A 791 -38.34 2.32 14.89
C GLU A 791 -39.64 1.49 14.77
N ARG A 792 -39.87 0.59 15.75
CA ARG A 792 -40.97 -0.37 15.70
C ARG A 792 -42.34 0.25 15.98
N TYR A 793 -42.44 1.11 16.99
CA TYR A 793 -43.73 1.61 17.47
C TYR A 793 -44.09 3.00 16.92
N LEU A 794 -43.13 3.69 16.30
CA LEU A 794 -43.33 5.02 15.73
C LEU A 794 -43.15 5.00 14.20
N LEU A 795 -41.95 4.64 13.72
CA LEU A 795 -41.61 4.79 12.31
C LEU A 795 -42.26 3.74 11.41
N GLU A 796 -42.37 2.47 11.84
CA GLU A 796 -43.03 1.41 11.05
C GLU A 796 -44.51 1.74 10.82
N PRO A 797 -45.33 2.12 11.83
CA PRO A 797 -46.70 2.55 11.62
C PRO A 797 -46.81 3.78 10.70
N LEU A 798 -45.98 4.82 10.94
CA LEU A 798 -45.95 6.00 10.09
C LEU A 798 -45.57 5.66 8.64
N ALA A 799 -44.57 4.82 8.42
CA ALA A 799 -44.18 4.38 7.11
C ALA A 799 -45.33 3.65 6.38
N THR A 800 -46.10 2.84 7.11
CA THR A 800 -47.27 2.13 6.58
C THR A 800 -48.36 3.12 6.12
N ILE A 801 -48.67 4.12 6.94
CA ILE A 801 -49.66 5.15 6.63
C ILE A 801 -49.23 5.96 5.40
N ILE A 802 -47.95 6.35 5.38
CA ILE A 802 -47.31 7.07 4.26
C ILE A 802 -47.38 6.26 2.97
N ALA A 803 -47.02 4.98 3.03
CA ALA A 803 -47.02 4.09 1.85
C ALA A 803 -48.42 3.82 1.29
N GLN A 804 -49.45 3.85 2.15
CA GLN A 804 -50.86 3.66 1.74
C GLN A 804 -51.50 4.92 1.19
N GLY A 805 -50.76 6.06 1.13
CA GLY A 805 -51.31 7.30 0.66
C GLY A 805 -52.40 7.90 1.57
N ARG A 806 -52.52 7.42 2.82
CA ARG A 806 -53.49 7.92 3.81
C ARG A 806 -52.97 9.15 4.56
N ASN A 807 -52.16 9.99 3.93
CA ASN A 807 -51.66 11.19 4.52
C ASN A 807 -52.74 12.27 4.43
N PRO A 808 -53.12 12.86 5.54
CA PRO A 808 -53.89 14.10 5.46
C PRO A 808 -52.96 15.22 4.96
N ASP A 809 -53.35 15.91 3.91
CA ASP A 809 -52.68 17.12 3.47
C ASP A 809 -53.06 18.25 4.47
N GLY A 810 -52.05 18.72 5.20
CA GLY A 810 -52.21 19.83 6.12
C GLY A 810 -52.77 19.49 7.52
N ASP A 811 -52.83 18.22 7.92
CA ASP A 811 -53.30 17.77 9.24
C ASP A 811 -52.19 17.42 10.23
N GLN A 812 -52.57 17.38 11.50
CA GLN A 812 -51.71 16.99 12.62
C GLN A 812 -51.82 15.49 12.90
N PHE A 813 -50.73 14.80 13.08
CA PHE A 813 -50.68 13.50 13.71
C PHE A 813 -50.45 13.67 15.21
N LEU A 814 -51.41 13.26 16.00
CA LEU A 814 -51.33 13.19 17.47
C LEU A 814 -50.81 11.85 17.92
#